data_71ab017ba0bcb6b8e3120e35e26015c4
#
_entry.id   71ab017ba0bcb6b8e3120e35e26015c4
#
_cell.length_a   1.000
_cell.length_b   1.000
_cell.length_c   1.000
_cell.angle_alpha   90.00
_cell.angle_beta   90.00
_cell.angle_gamma   90.00
#
_symmetry.space_group_name_H-M   'P 1'
#
loop_
_entity.id
_entity.type
_entity.pdbx_description
1 polymer ?
#
loop_
_entity_poly.entity_id
_entity_poly.type
_entity_poly.pdbx_seq_one_letter_code
_entity_poly.pdbx_strand_id
1 'polypeptide(L)'
;MKYLDKIDSPEDLKRLRPSELPELAREIRKVIIETVSRTGGHLAPSLGVVELTIALLYVFDLPNDKIIWDVGHQAYAHKLLTGRRDRFHTLRQYGGLSGFTRMSESPYDAFSTGHASTSISAGLGIACGRCLKKDTRKIIAVIGDGSMSGGLAYEGLNQTGGLQKDLIVVLNDNEMSIARNVGVLSSFLSRKLSAKHFIGLREELKEFLKSLPKFGDDVYNLAKRTEDSFKAFITPGMLFEAFKFKYFGPIKGHRLDHLIDTLRNVKEMTKPVLLHVTTKKGKGYPPAERNPTYFHGIGSFEITTGNGISSQKKPPTYTEVFGNTLVELARENERIVAVTAAMPEGTGLKAFSEAFPERFFDVGIAEQHAVTFAAGIAIEGFRPVVAIYSTFLQRAYDQILHDVCLEKHPVVFAMDRGGIVGEDGPTHHGLFDFSYLRNLPNMVVMAPKDENELRHMLMTALDHPGPIAFRYPRGCGTGVSTDDEIHTLPIGKGEVLTTGADVLILAVGVTVTAALEAKKQLEDQNVSATVVNSRFVKPIDAELINRLARDIPFILTVEENVLHGGFGSAVLECLADARITASRVVRLGIPDTFVQHGSQRALRSKYGIDTPAIVRAVRDMVHGQHSIADYGLRIAD
;
A
#
# COMPACT_ATOMS: atom_id res chain seq x y z
N MET A 1 21.28 9.97 25.64
CA MET A 1 21.08 11.29 24.98
C MET A 1 20.76 12.34 26.03
N LYS A 2 20.87 13.62 25.71
CA LYS A 2 20.69 14.67 26.72
C LYS A 2 19.23 14.86 27.14
N TYR A 3 18.30 14.79 26.15
CA TYR A 3 16.90 15.07 26.36
C TYR A 3 16.01 13.85 26.08
N LEU A 4 16.17 13.13 24.97
CA LEU A 4 15.29 12.04 24.57
C LEU A 4 15.24 10.91 25.61
N ASP A 5 16.36 10.62 26.31
CA ASP A 5 16.40 9.57 27.35
C ASP A 5 15.53 9.89 28.60
N LYS A 6 15.03 11.12 28.69
CA LYS A 6 14.18 11.58 29.79
C LYS A 6 12.71 11.69 29.43
N ILE A 7 12.34 11.29 28.19
CA ILE A 7 10.99 11.44 27.68
C ILE A 7 10.38 10.05 27.45
N ASP A 8 9.43 9.70 28.29
CA ASP A 8 8.62 8.49 28.16
C ASP A 8 7.16 8.80 27.79
N SER A 9 6.75 10.07 27.93
CA SER A 9 5.39 10.53 27.64
C SER A 9 5.38 11.94 27.07
N PRO A 10 4.29 12.37 26.43
CA PRO A 10 4.11 13.77 26.04
C PRO A 10 4.17 14.77 27.22
N GLU A 11 3.82 14.35 28.43
CA GLU A 11 3.92 15.16 29.65
C GLU A 11 5.38 15.49 29.97
N ASP A 12 6.32 14.56 29.79
CA ASP A 12 7.74 14.80 29.99
C ASP A 12 8.30 15.77 28.93
N LEU A 13 7.84 15.63 27.67
CA LEU A 13 8.18 16.56 26.61
C LEU A 13 7.78 18.00 26.96
N LYS A 14 6.60 18.21 27.55
CA LYS A 14 6.10 19.55 27.93
C LYS A 14 6.90 20.22 29.04
N ARG A 15 7.71 19.47 29.78
CA ARG A 15 8.63 20.01 30.82
C ARG A 15 9.87 20.66 30.22
N LEU A 16 10.20 20.39 28.96
CA LEU A 16 11.33 21.02 28.29
C LEU A 16 11.02 22.49 27.95
N ARG A 17 12.03 23.33 28.03
CA ARG A 17 11.94 24.71 27.55
C ARG A 17 11.94 24.73 26.02
N PRO A 18 11.26 25.66 25.37
CA PRO A 18 11.25 25.77 23.90
C PRO A 18 12.66 25.83 23.28
N SER A 19 13.64 26.41 23.96
CA SER A 19 15.04 26.50 23.52
C SER A 19 15.77 25.13 23.50
N GLU A 20 15.23 24.11 24.14
CA GLU A 20 15.80 22.74 24.22
C GLU A 20 15.26 21.83 23.11
N LEU A 21 14.11 22.15 22.55
CA LEU A 21 13.42 21.34 21.54
C LEU A 21 14.22 21.14 20.23
N PRO A 22 15.01 22.11 19.74
CA PRO A 22 15.86 21.90 18.56
C PRO A 22 16.92 20.82 18.75
N GLU A 23 17.48 20.69 19.96
CA GLU A 23 18.43 19.61 20.28
C GLU A 23 17.71 18.27 20.34
N LEU A 24 16.54 18.21 21.00
CA LEU A 24 15.71 17.01 21.01
C LEU A 24 15.39 16.53 19.57
N ALA A 25 15.08 17.44 18.66
CA ALA A 25 14.83 17.09 17.26
C ALA A 25 16.06 16.44 16.60
N ARG A 26 17.28 16.87 16.93
CA ARG A 26 18.52 16.24 16.45
C ARG A 26 18.71 14.83 17.02
N GLU A 27 18.44 14.65 18.31
CA GLU A 27 18.54 13.35 18.99
C GLU A 27 17.53 12.34 18.38
N ILE A 28 16.29 12.75 18.15
CA ILE A 28 15.26 11.92 17.52
C ILE A 28 15.70 11.49 16.13
N ARG A 29 16.20 12.40 15.29
CA ARG A 29 16.70 12.06 13.94
C ARG A 29 17.83 11.05 13.99
N LYS A 30 18.76 11.21 14.91
CA LYS A 30 19.87 10.26 15.10
C LYS A 30 19.35 8.85 15.39
N VAL A 31 18.43 8.69 16.33
CA VAL A 31 17.83 7.39 16.68
C VAL A 31 17.08 6.80 15.50
N ILE A 32 16.30 7.59 14.76
CA ILE A 32 15.57 7.12 13.58
C ILE A 32 16.56 6.62 12.52
N ILE A 33 17.61 7.37 12.20
CA ILE A 33 18.62 6.97 11.19
C ILE A 33 19.33 5.69 11.62
N GLU A 34 19.81 5.61 12.87
CA GLU A 34 20.52 4.44 13.41
C GLU A 34 19.63 3.19 13.44
N THR A 35 18.36 3.33 13.79
CA THR A 35 17.43 2.18 13.81
C THR A 35 17.09 1.74 12.39
N VAL A 36 16.65 2.66 11.53
CA VAL A 36 16.21 2.32 10.16
C VAL A 36 17.37 1.81 9.31
N SER A 37 18.62 2.23 9.56
CA SER A 37 19.80 1.68 8.88
C SER A 37 19.95 0.16 9.07
N ARG A 38 19.43 -0.39 10.18
CA ARG A 38 19.48 -1.82 10.51
C ARG A 38 18.19 -2.57 10.15
N THR A 39 17.04 -1.99 10.49
CA THR A 39 15.73 -2.65 10.35
C THR A 39 15.06 -2.38 9.02
N GLY A 40 15.55 -1.41 8.25
CA GLY A 40 14.80 -0.81 7.16
C GLY A 40 13.61 0.00 7.67
N GLY A 41 12.92 0.70 6.77
CA GLY A 41 11.70 1.44 7.10
C GLY A 41 11.52 2.73 6.32
N HIS A 42 10.55 3.55 6.77
CA HIS A 42 10.18 4.82 6.14
C HIS A 42 11.03 5.97 6.69
N LEU A 43 12.24 6.14 6.14
CA LEU A 43 13.22 7.08 6.67
C LEU A 43 12.90 8.54 6.32
N ALA A 44 12.82 8.85 5.03
CA ALA A 44 12.68 10.23 4.57
C ALA A 44 11.36 10.91 5.04
N PRO A 45 10.20 10.24 5.02
CA PRO A 45 8.96 10.79 5.57
C PRO A 45 9.06 11.11 7.06
N SER A 46 9.63 10.18 7.86
CA SER A 46 9.76 10.34 9.31
C SER A 46 10.72 11.46 9.70
N LEU A 47 11.84 11.62 8.98
CA LEU A 47 12.78 12.72 9.22
C LEU A 47 12.19 14.09 8.89
N GLY A 48 11.28 14.15 7.91
CA GLY A 48 10.64 15.38 7.46
C GLY A 48 9.69 16.01 8.46
N VAL A 49 9.13 15.23 9.38
CA VAL A 49 8.06 15.69 10.30
C VAL A 49 8.47 15.71 11.78
N VAL A 50 9.76 15.65 12.09
CA VAL A 50 10.22 15.59 13.49
C VAL A 50 9.78 16.83 14.27
N GLU A 51 10.02 18.03 13.76
CA GLU A 51 9.58 19.28 14.42
C GLU A 51 8.07 19.39 14.51
N LEU A 52 7.35 19.01 13.46
CA LEU A 52 5.88 19.00 13.47
C LEU A 52 5.35 18.05 14.55
N THR A 53 5.94 16.86 14.67
CA THR A 53 5.57 15.88 15.71
C THR A 53 5.83 16.44 17.12
N ILE A 54 7.02 17.01 17.34
CA ILE A 54 7.36 17.65 18.64
C ILE A 54 6.33 18.76 18.96
N ALA A 55 6.04 19.65 18.01
CA ALA A 55 5.12 20.77 18.23
C ALA A 55 3.69 20.29 18.54
N LEU A 56 3.20 19.28 17.82
CA LEU A 56 1.89 18.67 18.07
C LEU A 56 1.81 18.09 19.49
N LEU A 57 2.78 17.26 19.88
CA LEU A 57 2.81 16.64 21.21
C LEU A 57 3.08 17.64 22.34
N TYR A 58 3.74 18.75 22.05
CA TYR A 58 4.01 19.82 23.01
C TYR A 58 2.76 20.68 23.31
N VAL A 59 1.86 20.84 22.31
CA VAL A 59 0.69 21.73 22.42
C VAL A 59 -0.57 20.95 22.82
N PHE A 60 -0.80 19.77 22.27
CA PHE A 60 -2.01 18.99 22.52
C PHE A 60 -1.85 18.02 23.69
N ASP A 61 -2.97 17.62 24.31
CA ASP A 61 -2.99 16.82 25.55
C ASP A 61 -3.32 15.36 25.26
N LEU A 62 -2.33 14.64 24.70
CA LEU A 62 -2.49 13.21 24.42
C LEU A 62 -2.38 12.36 25.71
N PRO A 63 -3.11 11.23 25.84
CA PRO A 63 -3.98 10.65 24.81
C PRO A 63 -5.41 11.19 24.80
N ASN A 64 -5.72 12.24 25.56
CA ASN A 64 -7.07 12.81 25.58
C ASN A 64 -7.40 13.42 24.21
N ASP A 65 -6.64 14.42 23.74
CA ASP A 65 -6.69 14.88 22.36
C ASP A 65 -6.25 13.73 21.43
N LYS A 66 -6.72 13.74 20.18
CA LYS A 66 -6.48 12.64 19.23
C LYS A 66 -5.74 13.13 18.00
N ILE A 67 -4.60 12.52 17.70
CA ILE A 67 -3.85 12.74 16.46
C ILE A 67 -3.99 11.50 15.57
N ILE A 68 -4.48 11.69 14.34
CA ILE A 68 -4.57 10.66 13.32
C ILE A 68 -3.53 10.96 12.24
N TRP A 69 -2.57 10.07 12.08
CA TRP A 69 -1.55 10.16 11.04
C TRP A 69 -2.05 9.47 9.78
N ASP A 70 -2.23 10.22 8.69
CA ASP A 70 -2.57 9.64 7.39
C ASP A 70 -1.43 8.73 6.92
N VAL A 71 -1.71 7.54 6.40
CA VAL A 71 -0.74 6.46 6.15
C VAL A 71 -0.03 5.98 7.41
N GLY A 72 0.50 6.88 8.24
CA GLY A 72 1.20 6.54 9.48
C GLY A 72 2.69 6.17 9.33
N HIS A 73 3.22 6.16 8.10
CA HIS A 73 4.62 5.85 7.80
C HIS A 73 5.61 6.92 8.30
N GLN A 74 5.14 8.11 8.62
CA GLN A 74 5.90 9.22 9.16
C GLN A 74 5.92 9.29 10.70
N ALA A 75 5.32 8.30 11.40
CA ALA A 75 5.04 8.38 12.84
C ALA A 75 6.21 7.92 13.75
N TYR A 76 7.45 7.81 13.26
CA TYR A 76 8.56 7.30 14.07
C TYR A 76 8.92 8.22 15.23
N ALA A 77 8.93 9.54 15.02
CA ALA A 77 9.12 10.52 16.10
C ALA A 77 7.97 10.44 17.12
N HIS A 78 6.73 10.22 16.66
CA HIS A 78 5.57 10.02 17.53
C HIS A 78 5.77 8.79 18.43
N LYS A 79 6.23 7.65 17.88
CA LYS A 79 6.52 6.45 18.69
C LYS A 79 7.61 6.69 19.75
N LEU A 80 8.69 7.37 19.38
CA LEU A 80 9.78 7.69 20.30
C LEU A 80 9.35 8.57 21.49
N LEU A 81 8.41 9.50 21.25
CA LEU A 81 7.92 10.46 22.25
C LEU A 81 6.68 9.99 23.03
N THR A 82 6.20 8.76 22.76
CA THR A 82 5.00 8.18 23.38
C THR A 82 5.26 6.80 23.98
N GLY A 83 6.35 6.65 24.72
CA GLY A 83 6.65 5.48 25.56
C GLY A 83 7.18 4.25 24.83
N ARG A 84 7.60 4.37 23.57
CA ARG A 84 8.10 3.23 22.77
C ARG A 84 9.60 3.30 22.45
N ARG A 85 10.32 4.25 23.04
CA ARG A 85 11.75 4.46 22.81
C ARG A 85 12.57 3.19 23.07
N ASP A 86 12.37 2.53 24.20
CA ASP A 86 13.19 1.39 24.61
C ASP A 86 13.01 0.16 23.71
N ARG A 87 11.84 0.07 23.05
CA ARG A 87 11.52 -0.97 22.07
C ARG A 87 11.76 -0.53 20.62
N PHE A 88 12.19 0.70 20.37
CA PHE A 88 12.27 1.24 19.02
C PHE A 88 13.28 0.49 18.13
N HIS A 89 14.28 -0.15 18.72
CA HIS A 89 15.21 -1.04 18.03
C HIS A 89 14.54 -2.27 17.38
N THR A 90 13.32 -2.63 17.81
CA THR A 90 12.53 -3.76 17.26
C THR A 90 11.58 -3.33 16.12
N LEU A 91 11.73 -2.11 15.61
CA LEU A 91 10.85 -1.56 14.57
C LEU A 91 10.78 -2.51 13.37
N ARG A 92 9.55 -2.86 12.95
CA ARG A 92 9.24 -3.74 11.80
C ARG A 92 9.72 -5.20 11.93
N GLN A 93 10.25 -5.59 13.09
CA GLN A 93 10.65 -6.97 13.37
C GLN A 93 9.48 -7.76 13.96
N TYR A 94 9.44 -9.06 13.72
CA TYR A 94 8.41 -9.94 14.26
C TYR A 94 8.29 -9.81 15.78
N GLY A 95 7.09 -9.59 16.30
CA GLY A 95 6.84 -9.33 17.73
C GLY A 95 7.31 -7.95 18.24
N GLY A 96 7.90 -7.14 17.37
CA GLY A 96 8.37 -5.79 17.66
C GLY A 96 7.35 -4.71 17.35
N LEU A 97 7.84 -3.46 17.18
CA LEU A 97 7.00 -2.30 16.85
C LEU A 97 6.61 -2.28 15.38
N SER A 98 5.36 -1.95 15.11
CA SER A 98 4.84 -1.71 13.76
C SER A 98 5.52 -0.52 13.08
N GLY A 99 5.67 -0.58 11.76
CA GLY A 99 6.13 0.56 10.94
C GLY A 99 5.11 1.69 10.81
N PHE A 100 3.86 1.48 11.27
CA PHE A 100 2.73 2.41 11.18
C PHE A 100 2.10 2.63 12.56
N THR A 101 1.19 3.59 12.69
CA THR A 101 0.39 3.74 13.92
C THR A 101 -0.58 2.57 14.06
N ARG A 102 -0.71 2.08 15.32
CA ARG A 102 -1.55 0.92 15.62
C ARG A 102 -2.18 1.05 17.01
N MET A 103 -3.51 1.07 17.08
CA MET A 103 -4.25 1.24 18.34
C MET A 103 -3.92 0.17 19.39
N SER A 104 -3.66 -1.07 18.96
CA SER A 104 -3.29 -2.16 19.88
C SER A 104 -1.84 -2.06 20.41
N GLU A 105 -1.02 -1.13 19.87
CA GLU A 105 0.36 -0.93 20.28
C GLU A 105 0.49 0.15 21.36
N SER A 106 -0.37 1.18 21.30
CA SER A 106 -0.28 2.32 22.22
C SER A 106 -1.60 3.08 22.31
N PRO A 107 -2.00 3.57 23.50
CA PRO A 107 -3.16 4.45 23.68
C PRO A 107 -2.98 5.82 23.00
N TYR A 108 -1.77 6.18 22.63
CA TYR A 108 -1.46 7.41 21.88
C TYR A 108 -1.72 7.28 20.38
N ASP A 109 -1.91 6.07 19.85
CA ASP A 109 -2.26 5.82 18.47
C ASP A 109 -3.80 5.83 18.34
N ALA A 110 -4.36 6.99 18.01
CA ALA A 110 -5.81 7.20 17.97
C ALA A 110 -6.54 6.40 16.87
N PHE A 111 -5.82 5.98 15.84
CA PHE A 111 -6.34 5.20 14.71
C PHE A 111 -5.22 4.36 14.09
N SER A 112 -5.52 3.10 13.76
CA SER A 112 -4.59 2.25 13.02
C SER A 112 -4.59 2.64 11.56
N THR A 113 -3.41 2.91 10.99
CA THR A 113 -3.26 3.39 9.61
C THR A 113 -2.29 2.53 8.81
N GLY A 114 -2.19 2.78 7.52
CA GLY A 114 -1.34 2.07 6.55
C GLY A 114 -1.65 2.51 5.12
N HIS A 115 -2.92 2.85 4.86
CA HIS A 115 -3.40 3.34 3.57
C HIS A 115 -3.67 4.84 3.62
N ALA A 116 -3.48 5.54 2.49
CA ALA A 116 -3.60 6.99 2.37
C ALA A 116 -5.06 7.49 2.38
N SER A 117 -5.22 8.78 2.61
CA SER A 117 -6.47 9.55 2.42
C SER A 117 -7.58 9.26 3.44
N THR A 118 -7.31 8.49 4.51
CA THR A 118 -8.35 8.07 5.47
C THR A 118 -8.47 8.98 6.69
N SER A 119 -7.44 9.77 6.99
CA SER A 119 -7.31 10.50 8.26
C SER A 119 -8.39 11.54 8.49
N ILE A 120 -8.82 12.27 7.45
CA ILE A 120 -9.84 13.32 7.55
C ILE A 120 -11.20 12.70 7.90
N SER A 121 -11.61 11.65 7.18
CA SER A 121 -12.86 10.96 7.43
C SER A 121 -12.88 10.29 8.81
N ALA A 122 -11.78 9.63 9.22
CA ALA A 122 -11.64 9.06 10.56
C ALA A 122 -11.70 10.15 11.63
N GLY A 123 -10.99 11.27 11.42
CA GLY A 123 -11.01 12.42 12.32
C GLY A 123 -12.39 13.05 12.46
N LEU A 124 -13.12 13.21 11.36
CA LEU A 124 -14.50 13.68 11.37
C LEU A 124 -15.42 12.74 12.16
N GLY A 125 -15.31 11.42 11.93
CA GLY A 125 -16.09 10.43 12.68
C GLY A 125 -15.83 10.53 14.19
N ILE A 126 -14.56 10.64 14.61
CA ILE A 126 -14.19 10.83 16.02
C ILE A 126 -14.72 12.17 16.56
N ALA A 127 -14.65 13.27 15.77
CA ALA A 127 -15.18 14.56 16.16
C ALA A 127 -16.69 14.54 16.34
N CYS A 128 -17.42 13.85 15.49
CA CYS A 128 -18.87 13.63 15.64
C CYS A 128 -19.19 12.81 16.92
N GLY A 129 -18.51 11.69 17.13
CA GLY A 129 -18.67 10.86 18.32
C GLY A 129 -18.35 11.60 19.61
N ARG A 130 -17.32 12.46 19.61
CA ARG A 130 -16.99 13.38 20.70
C ARG A 130 -18.14 14.33 21.01
N CYS A 131 -18.73 14.95 19.98
CA CYS A 131 -19.85 15.87 20.16
C CYS A 131 -21.06 15.17 20.80
N LEU A 132 -21.35 13.93 20.42
CA LEU A 132 -22.43 13.12 21.02
C LEU A 132 -22.17 12.84 22.52
N LYS A 133 -20.91 12.75 22.93
CA LYS A 133 -20.49 12.59 24.33
C LYS A 133 -20.39 13.91 25.09
N LYS A 134 -20.66 15.07 24.44
CA LYS A 134 -20.48 16.41 24.99
C LYS A 134 -19.04 16.68 25.50
N ASP A 135 -18.05 16.09 24.86
CA ASP A 135 -16.64 16.19 25.19
C ASP A 135 -16.00 17.31 24.34
N THR A 136 -14.92 17.92 24.81
CA THR A 136 -14.27 19.10 24.21
C THR A 136 -12.85 18.83 23.69
N ARG A 137 -12.36 17.57 23.80
CA ARG A 137 -11.02 17.19 23.30
C ARG A 137 -10.81 17.57 21.85
N LYS A 138 -9.57 17.88 21.48
CA LYS A 138 -9.22 18.22 20.09
C LYS A 138 -8.97 16.99 19.24
N ILE A 139 -9.36 17.08 17.97
CA ILE A 139 -9.13 16.02 16.98
C ILE A 139 -8.28 16.62 15.85
N ILE A 140 -7.14 15.98 15.58
CA ILE A 140 -6.15 16.44 14.62
C ILE A 140 -5.92 15.34 13.57
N ALA A 141 -6.14 15.63 12.30
CA ALA A 141 -5.79 14.77 11.18
C ALA A 141 -4.54 15.35 10.50
N VAL A 142 -3.44 14.60 10.48
CA VAL A 142 -2.21 14.99 9.78
C VAL A 142 -2.16 14.23 8.46
N ILE A 143 -2.28 14.94 7.36
CA ILE A 143 -2.32 14.38 6.01
C ILE A 143 -1.20 14.96 5.14
N GLY A 144 -0.55 14.11 4.35
CA GLY A 144 0.43 14.53 3.34
C GLY A 144 -0.23 15.04 2.06
N ASP A 145 0.45 15.92 1.35
CA ASP A 145 0.04 16.46 0.05
C ASP A 145 -0.22 15.35 -0.99
N GLY A 146 0.59 14.29 -1.03
CA GLY A 146 0.34 13.11 -1.88
C GLY A 146 -0.97 12.40 -1.56
N SER A 147 -1.34 12.28 -0.28
CA SER A 147 -2.60 11.67 0.15
C SER A 147 -3.83 12.50 -0.18
N MET A 148 -3.65 13.78 -0.50
CA MET A 148 -4.72 14.64 -0.99
C MET A 148 -5.16 14.32 -2.44
N SER A 149 -4.46 13.44 -3.17
CA SER A 149 -4.90 13.02 -4.51
C SER A 149 -6.05 12.01 -4.47
N GLY A 150 -6.29 11.33 -3.35
CA GLY A 150 -7.40 10.38 -3.21
C GLY A 150 -8.76 11.04 -2.96
N GLY A 151 -9.81 10.54 -3.62
CA GLY A 151 -11.18 11.08 -3.53
C GLY A 151 -11.73 11.14 -2.10
N LEU A 152 -11.45 10.13 -1.27
CA LEU A 152 -11.90 10.05 0.12
C LEU A 152 -11.46 11.28 0.97
N ALA A 153 -10.29 11.88 0.68
CA ALA A 153 -9.86 13.10 1.36
C ALA A 153 -10.83 14.27 1.09
N TYR A 154 -11.31 14.42 -0.15
CA TYR A 154 -12.28 15.46 -0.53
C TYR A 154 -13.68 15.20 0.01
N GLU A 155 -14.12 13.94 0.05
CA GLU A 155 -15.36 13.54 0.71
C GLU A 155 -15.33 13.93 2.19
N GLY A 156 -14.21 13.63 2.87
CA GLY A 156 -13.97 14.03 4.26
C GLY A 156 -13.98 15.55 4.46
N LEU A 157 -13.30 16.31 3.59
CA LEU A 157 -13.29 17.79 3.64
C LEU A 157 -14.68 18.37 3.42
N ASN A 158 -15.38 17.91 2.39
CA ASN A 158 -16.72 18.37 2.04
C ASN A 158 -17.70 18.18 3.21
N GLN A 159 -17.71 16.97 3.79
CA GLN A 159 -18.62 16.68 4.90
C GLN A 159 -18.23 17.43 6.18
N THR A 160 -16.94 17.57 6.48
CA THR A 160 -16.45 18.33 7.64
C THR A 160 -16.92 19.78 7.54
N GLY A 161 -16.78 20.41 6.37
CA GLY A 161 -17.25 21.77 6.12
C GLY A 161 -18.78 21.91 6.17
N GLY A 162 -19.53 20.91 5.69
CA GLY A 162 -20.99 20.87 5.81
C GLY A 162 -21.47 20.79 7.26
N LEU A 163 -20.84 19.91 8.07
CA LEU A 163 -21.19 19.69 9.47
C LEU A 163 -20.58 20.72 10.44
N GLN A 164 -19.67 21.55 10.00
CA GLN A 164 -18.95 22.57 10.81
C GLN A 164 -18.38 22.01 12.12
N LYS A 165 -17.82 20.78 12.05
CA LYS A 165 -17.22 20.13 13.23
C LYS A 165 -15.83 20.66 13.51
N ASP A 166 -15.49 20.77 14.79
CA ASP A 166 -14.16 21.14 15.28
C ASP A 166 -13.17 20.01 14.96
N LEU A 167 -12.56 20.09 13.78
CA LEU A 167 -11.50 19.21 13.29
C LEU A 167 -10.36 20.09 12.78
N ILE A 168 -9.15 19.78 13.23
CA ILE A 168 -7.93 20.41 12.76
C ILE A 168 -7.29 19.47 11.73
N VAL A 169 -7.22 19.90 10.48
CA VAL A 169 -6.50 19.21 9.41
C VAL A 169 -5.13 19.87 9.25
N VAL A 170 -4.07 19.14 9.48
CA VAL A 170 -2.68 19.58 9.24
C VAL A 170 -2.22 19.00 7.91
N LEU A 171 -2.17 19.83 6.89
CA LEU A 171 -1.63 19.50 5.58
C LEU A 171 -0.10 19.62 5.64
N ASN A 172 0.60 18.49 5.63
CA ASN A 172 2.06 18.43 5.54
C ASN A 172 2.48 18.40 4.07
N ASP A 173 2.86 19.54 3.55
CA ASP A 173 3.28 19.72 2.17
C ASP A 173 4.82 19.65 2.05
N ASN A 174 5.29 18.68 1.28
CA ASN A 174 6.71 18.53 0.93
C ASN A 174 6.94 18.34 -0.58
N GLU A 175 5.92 18.63 -1.38
CA GLU A 175 5.89 18.53 -2.85
C GLU A 175 6.10 17.08 -3.37
N MET A 176 5.91 16.07 -2.50
CA MET A 176 6.18 14.67 -2.85
C MET A 176 5.20 13.71 -2.18
N SER A 177 4.73 12.73 -2.97
CA SER A 177 4.16 11.47 -2.46
C SER A 177 5.29 10.42 -2.29
N ILE A 178 5.11 9.22 -2.79
CA ILE A 178 6.21 8.25 -2.98
C ILE A 178 7.15 8.78 -4.06
N ALA A 179 6.62 9.15 -5.23
CA ALA A 179 7.27 9.91 -6.29
C ALA A 179 6.94 11.41 -6.20
N ARG A 180 7.31 12.20 -7.21
CA ARG A 180 6.82 13.58 -7.33
C ARG A 180 5.31 13.58 -7.52
N ASN A 181 4.63 14.48 -6.86
CA ASN A 181 3.18 14.59 -7.00
C ASN A 181 2.78 14.95 -8.43
N VAL A 182 1.71 14.33 -8.89
CA VAL A 182 1.11 14.57 -10.21
C VAL A 182 -0.21 15.34 -10.09
N GLY A 183 -0.65 15.95 -11.19
CA GLY A 183 -1.92 16.63 -11.31
C GLY A 183 -1.90 18.11 -10.93
N VAL A 184 -2.97 18.80 -11.34
CA VAL A 184 -3.12 20.26 -11.20
C VAL A 184 -3.15 20.71 -9.73
N LEU A 185 -3.76 19.91 -8.86
CA LEU A 185 -3.87 20.25 -7.44
C LEU A 185 -2.52 20.31 -6.74
N SER A 186 -1.62 19.37 -7.03
CA SER A 186 -0.26 19.40 -6.48
C SER A 186 0.48 20.65 -6.91
N SER A 187 0.36 21.03 -8.19
CA SER A 187 0.93 22.26 -8.72
C SER A 187 0.31 23.51 -8.08
N PHE A 188 -0.96 23.46 -7.73
CA PHE A 188 -1.68 24.53 -7.05
C PHE A 188 -1.25 24.71 -5.58
N LEU A 189 -0.99 23.62 -4.88
CA LEU A 189 -0.51 23.62 -3.50
C LEU A 189 0.97 24.02 -3.41
N SER A 190 1.79 23.59 -4.36
CA SER A 190 3.21 23.95 -4.42
C SER A 190 3.38 25.36 -5.00
N ARG A 191 3.95 26.28 -4.24
CA ARG A 191 4.18 27.69 -4.62
C ARG A 191 5.15 27.93 -5.79
N LYS A 192 5.60 26.90 -6.47
CA LYS A 192 6.52 27.01 -7.64
C LYS A 192 5.82 27.29 -8.96
N LEU A 193 4.62 27.83 -8.95
CA LEU A 193 4.02 28.38 -10.16
C LEU A 193 4.87 29.57 -10.64
N SER A 194 5.73 29.31 -11.64
CA SER A 194 6.42 30.39 -12.33
C SER A 194 5.40 31.33 -12.96
N ALA A 195 5.72 32.62 -13.06
CA ALA A 195 4.81 33.64 -13.59
C ALA A 195 4.15 33.26 -14.94
N LYS A 196 4.81 32.45 -15.76
CA LYS A 196 4.27 31.95 -17.04
C LYS A 196 3.15 30.89 -16.88
N HIS A 197 3.28 29.93 -15.95
CA HIS A 197 2.22 28.95 -15.65
C HIS A 197 1.03 29.62 -14.92
N PHE A 198 1.29 30.67 -14.16
CA PHE A 198 0.27 31.46 -13.48
C PHE A 198 -0.70 32.15 -14.46
N ILE A 199 -0.21 32.58 -15.62
CA ILE A 199 -1.05 33.24 -16.64
C ILE A 199 -1.98 32.23 -17.31
N GLY A 200 -1.52 31.02 -17.64
CA GLY A 200 -2.37 29.97 -18.23
C GLY A 200 -3.45 29.47 -17.27
N LEU A 201 -3.08 29.16 -16.02
CA LEU A 201 -4.03 28.73 -15.00
C LEU A 201 -5.05 29.84 -14.65
N ARG A 202 -4.65 31.09 -14.73
CA ARG A 202 -5.52 32.27 -14.56
C ARG A 202 -6.64 32.31 -15.62
N GLU A 203 -6.31 32.03 -16.87
CA GLU A 203 -7.31 32.04 -17.96
C GLU A 203 -8.27 30.82 -17.84
N GLU A 204 -7.77 29.63 -17.52
CA GLU A 204 -8.59 28.44 -17.29
C GLU A 204 -9.53 28.60 -16.08
N LEU A 205 -9.04 29.14 -14.96
CA LEU A 205 -9.86 29.40 -13.78
C LEU A 205 -10.87 30.50 -14.02
N LYS A 206 -10.52 31.51 -14.82
CA LYS A 206 -11.41 32.59 -15.23
C LYS A 206 -12.57 32.06 -16.12
N GLU A 207 -12.26 31.16 -17.01
CA GLU A 207 -13.27 30.45 -17.83
C GLU A 207 -14.17 29.56 -16.98
N PHE A 208 -13.58 28.81 -16.04
CA PHE A 208 -14.32 27.99 -15.08
C PHE A 208 -15.25 28.83 -14.18
N LEU A 209 -14.76 29.95 -13.61
CA LEU A 209 -15.58 30.83 -12.78
C LEU A 209 -16.70 31.53 -13.57
N LYS A 210 -16.48 31.84 -14.85
CA LYS A 210 -17.52 32.36 -15.75
C LYS A 210 -18.59 31.31 -16.10
N SER A 211 -18.26 30.03 -16.04
CA SER A 211 -19.20 28.94 -16.32
C SER A 211 -20.14 28.61 -15.16
N LEU A 212 -19.92 29.18 -13.95
CA LEU A 212 -20.78 28.96 -12.78
C LEU A 212 -22.04 29.86 -12.81
N PRO A 213 -23.27 29.31 -12.89
CA PRO A 213 -24.48 30.01 -13.29
C PRO A 213 -25.04 31.08 -12.31
N LYS A 214 -24.46 31.34 -11.16
CA LYS A 214 -24.98 32.28 -10.15
C LYS A 214 -23.98 33.25 -9.52
N PHE A 215 -22.69 33.17 -9.84
CA PHE A 215 -21.65 33.99 -9.18
C PHE A 215 -20.63 34.61 -10.15
N GLY A 216 -20.70 34.32 -11.44
CA GLY A 216 -19.64 34.61 -12.41
C GLY A 216 -19.37 36.11 -12.64
N ASP A 217 -20.37 36.88 -12.83
CA ASP A 217 -20.22 38.29 -13.26
C ASP A 217 -19.93 39.25 -12.11
N ASP A 218 -20.51 39.03 -10.93
CA ASP A 218 -20.30 39.91 -9.77
C ASP A 218 -18.91 39.71 -9.15
N VAL A 219 -18.44 38.47 -9.07
CA VAL A 219 -17.09 38.14 -8.58
C VAL A 219 -16.02 38.61 -9.57
N TYR A 220 -16.27 38.49 -10.88
CA TYR A 220 -15.38 38.98 -11.93
C TYR A 220 -15.26 40.49 -11.94
N ASN A 221 -16.38 41.21 -11.78
CA ASN A 221 -16.40 42.67 -11.76
C ASN A 221 -15.81 43.28 -10.47
N LEU A 222 -15.94 42.58 -9.33
CA LEU A 222 -15.29 42.94 -8.08
C LEU A 222 -13.76 42.71 -8.16
N ALA A 223 -13.31 41.61 -8.76
CA ALA A 223 -11.90 41.30 -8.95
C ALA A 223 -11.19 42.24 -9.94
N LYS A 224 -11.91 42.79 -10.93
CA LYS A 224 -11.38 43.74 -11.91
C LYS A 224 -11.08 45.13 -11.30
N ARG A 225 -11.63 45.42 -10.14
CA ARG A 225 -11.48 46.75 -9.48
C ARG A 225 -10.21 46.89 -8.65
N THR A 226 -9.48 45.81 -8.38
CA THR A 226 -8.23 45.91 -7.62
C THR A 226 -7.22 44.85 -8.11
N GLU A 227 -6.25 45.27 -8.91
CA GLU A 227 -5.21 44.37 -9.50
C GLU A 227 -4.33 43.71 -8.42
N ASP A 228 -4.16 44.31 -7.27
CA ASP A 228 -3.48 43.72 -6.10
C ASP A 228 -4.35 42.72 -5.34
N SER A 229 -5.67 42.86 -5.37
CA SER A 229 -6.61 41.86 -4.81
C SER A 229 -6.66 40.59 -5.65
N PHE A 230 -6.39 40.65 -6.94
CA PHE A 230 -6.38 39.47 -7.82
C PHE A 230 -5.20 38.54 -7.53
N LYS A 231 -4.04 39.06 -7.13
CA LYS A 231 -2.90 38.27 -6.66
C LYS A 231 -3.17 37.59 -5.32
N ALA A 232 -4.00 38.19 -4.48
CA ALA A 232 -4.46 37.63 -3.21
C ALA A 232 -5.57 36.57 -3.42
N PHE A 233 -6.28 36.60 -4.54
CA PHE A 233 -7.45 35.76 -4.80
C PHE A 233 -7.12 34.33 -5.24
N ILE A 234 -5.88 34.02 -5.70
CA ILE A 234 -5.44 32.68 -6.09
C ILE A 234 -4.43 32.17 -5.08
N THR A 235 -4.88 31.98 -3.85
CA THR A 235 -4.06 31.33 -2.81
C THR A 235 -4.48 29.87 -2.63
N PRO A 236 -3.57 28.97 -2.21
CA PRO A 236 -3.95 27.60 -1.82
C PRO A 236 -5.10 27.53 -0.82
N GLY A 237 -5.32 28.60 -0.06
CA GLY A 237 -6.41 28.75 0.90
C GLY A 237 -7.81 28.70 0.30
N MET A 238 -8.01 29.25 -0.91
CA MET A 238 -9.35 29.37 -1.51
C MET A 238 -10.08 28.05 -1.68
N LEU A 239 -9.39 26.98 -2.09
CA LEU A 239 -9.99 25.66 -2.21
C LEU A 239 -10.55 25.20 -0.86
N PHE A 240 -9.77 25.36 0.20
CA PHE A 240 -10.16 24.92 1.54
C PHE A 240 -11.22 25.83 2.17
N GLU A 241 -11.18 27.12 1.86
CA GLU A 241 -12.23 28.07 2.25
C GLU A 241 -13.57 27.77 1.55
N ALA A 242 -13.54 27.31 0.30
CA ALA A 242 -14.74 26.81 -0.38
C ALA A 242 -15.34 25.58 0.34
N PHE A 243 -14.54 24.74 0.95
CA PHE A 243 -14.98 23.69 1.87
C PHE A 243 -15.31 24.22 3.28
N LYS A 244 -15.38 25.54 3.48
CA LYS A 244 -15.67 26.19 4.77
C LYS A 244 -14.67 25.90 5.89
N PHE A 245 -13.42 25.59 5.55
CA PHE A 245 -12.33 25.55 6.51
C PHE A 245 -11.72 26.94 6.68
N LYS A 246 -11.31 27.26 7.92
CA LYS A 246 -10.42 28.38 8.15
C LYS A 246 -9.00 27.97 7.80
N TYR A 247 -8.43 28.62 6.78
CA TYR A 247 -7.08 28.28 6.29
C TYR A 247 -6.02 29.11 7.00
N PHE A 248 -4.92 28.43 7.41
CA PHE A 248 -3.71 29.04 7.94
C PHE A 248 -2.49 28.50 7.21
N GLY A 249 -1.67 29.36 6.71
CA GLY A 249 -0.41 28.94 6.10
C GLY A 249 -0.13 29.55 4.73
N PRO A 250 0.87 28.97 4.04
CA PRO A 250 1.76 27.93 4.52
C PRO A 250 2.75 28.45 5.57
N ILE A 251 3.02 27.63 6.59
CA ILE A 251 4.01 27.91 7.63
C ILE A 251 5.21 26.99 7.52
N LYS A 252 6.39 27.48 7.94
CA LYS A 252 7.64 26.72 7.87
C LYS A 252 7.66 25.62 8.95
N GLY A 253 7.53 24.36 8.54
CA GLY A 253 7.41 23.20 9.41
C GLY A 253 8.66 22.82 10.20
N HIS A 254 9.81 23.44 9.94
CA HIS A 254 11.06 23.24 10.69
C HIS A 254 11.35 24.38 11.67
N ARG A 255 10.42 25.33 11.87
CA ARG A 255 10.51 26.42 12.85
C ARG A 255 9.61 26.09 14.05
N LEU A 256 10.19 25.45 15.08
CA LEU A 256 9.46 25.01 16.29
C LEU A 256 8.74 26.14 17.02
N ASP A 257 9.38 27.30 17.16
CA ASP A 257 8.80 28.50 17.75
C ASP A 257 7.48 28.87 17.05
N HIS A 258 7.55 29.04 15.73
CA HIS A 258 6.41 29.43 14.90
C HIS A 258 5.32 28.35 14.85
N LEU A 259 5.70 27.06 14.80
CA LEU A 259 4.76 25.94 14.84
C LEU A 259 3.97 25.91 16.15
N ILE A 260 4.67 26.00 17.29
CA ILE A 260 4.06 25.95 18.63
C ILE A 260 3.08 27.10 18.81
N ASP A 261 3.47 28.32 18.46
CA ASP A 261 2.60 29.49 18.61
C ASP A 261 1.37 29.40 17.70
N THR A 262 1.56 28.94 16.46
CA THR A 262 0.42 28.75 15.54
C THR A 262 -0.52 27.66 16.04
N LEU A 263 0.01 26.51 16.50
CA LEU A 263 -0.80 25.40 16.99
C LEU A 263 -1.56 25.78 18.28
N ARG A 264 -0.98 26.59 19.17
CA ARG A 264 -1.70 27.14 20.34
C ARG A 264 -2.90 27.98 19.91
N ASN A 265 -2.73 28.88 18.93
CA ASN A 265 -3.81 29.70 18.42
C ASN A 265 -4.90 28.84 17.74
N VAL A 266 -4.50 27.81 16.98
CA VAL A 266 -5.43 26.89 16.31
C VAL A 266 -6.18 26.02 17.31
N LYS A 267 -5.56 25.63 18.42
CA LYS A 267 -6.19 24.84 19.50
C LYS A 267 -7.42 25.51 20.08
N GLU A 268 -7.43 26.84 20.17
CA GLU A 268 -8.57 27.61 20.73
C GLU A 268 -9.77 27.71 19.76
N MET A 269 -9.61 27.33 18.50
CA MET A 269 -10.68 27.40 17.51
C MET A 269 -11.66 26.23 17.65
N THR A 270 -12.94 26.50 17.34
CA THR A 270 -14.04 25.54 17.46
C THR A 270 -14.72 25.21 16.13
N LYS A 271 -14.17 25.71 15.02
CA LYS A 271 -14.62 25.43 13.65
C LYS A 271 -13.56 24.63 12.88
N PRO A 272 -13.90 24.04 11.73
CA PRO A 272 -12.92 23.36 10.91
C PRO A 272 -11.74 24.25 10.55
N VAL A 273 -10.53 23.77 10.80
CA VAL A 273 -9.27 24.46 10.49
C VAL A 273 -8.43 23.60 9.57
N LEU A 274 -7.83 24.21 8.55
CA LEU A 274 -6.76 23.62 7.78
C LEU A 274 -5.47 24.43 7.99
N LEU A 275 -4.50 23.77 8.60
CA LEU A 275 -3.16 24.29 8.83
C LEU A 275 -2.20 23.72 7.77
N HIS A 276 -1.75 24.57 6.85
CA HIS A 276 -0.80 24.18 5.80
C HIS A 276 0.63 24.38 6.29
N VAL A 277 1.39 23.29 6.36
CA VAL A 277 2.77 23.25 6.89
C VAL A 277 3.70 22.76 5.79
N THR A 278 4.73 23.55 5.45
CA THR A 278 5.75 23.15 4.46
C THR A 278 6.94 22.50 5.16
N THR A 279 7.31 21.29 4.73
CA THR A 279 8.42 20.51 5.28
C THR A 279 9.40 20.08 4.19
N LYS A 280 10.54 19.53 4.60
CA LYS A 280 11.52 18.94 3.69
C LYS A 280 11.68 17.44 4.01
N LYS A 281 11.29 16.59 3.06
CA LYS A 281 11.43 15.14 3.16
C LYS A 281 12.92 14.76 3.31
N GLY A 282 13.24 13.88 4.27
CA GLY A 282 14.62 13.48 4.55
C GLY A 282 15.45 14.47 5.36
N LYS A 283 14.83 15.52 5.95
CA LYS A 283 15.49 16.62 6.68
C LYS A 283 16.51 16.14 7.71
N GLY A 284 17.74 16.67 7.61
CA GLY A 284 18.84 16.40 8.55
C GLY A 284 19.67 15.15 8.22
N TYR A 285 19.39 14.48 7.08
CA TYR A 285 20.22 13.40 6.54
C TYR A 285 20.49 13.65 5.06
N PRO A 286 21.69 14.14 4.68
CA PRO A 286 21.97 14.58 3.32
C PRO A 286 21.67 13.55 2.20
N PRO A 287 21.94 12.24 2.36
CA PRO A 287 21.54 11.25 1.35
C PRO A 287 20.03 11.22 1.12
N ALA A 288 19.21 11.26 2.19
CA ALA A 288 17.75 11.25 2.08
C ALA A 288 17.18 12.57 1.55
N GLU A 289 17.83 13.70 1.82
CA GLU A 289 17.44 15.00 1.24
C GLU A 289 17.70 15.07 -0.26
N ARG A 290 18.75 14.38 -0.76
CA ARG A 290 19.09 14.31 -2.20
C ARG A 290 18.24 13.33 -2.98
N ASN A 291 17.90 12.20 -2.37
CA ASN A 291 17.08 11.17 -3.01
C ASN A 291 15.94 10.69 -2.08
N PRO A 292 14.93 11.54 -1.82
CA PRO A 292 13.85 11.22 -0.90
C PRO A 292 12.94 10.08 -1.38
N THR A 293 12.91 9.78 -2.67
CA THR A 293 12.16 8.64 -3.25
C THR A 293 12.81 7.33 -2.82
N TYR A 294 14.12 7.17 -2.99
CA TYR A 294 14.86 5.99 -2.56
C TYR A 294 14.73 5.73 -1.05
N PHE A 295 14.81 6.80 -0.24
CA PHE A 295 14.67 6.73 1.21
C PHE A 295 13.21 6.82 1.70
N HIS A 296 12.23 6.75 0.80
CA HIS A 296 10.83 6.66 1.21
C HIS A 296 10.57 5.37 1.98
N GLY A 297 10.99 4.22 1.41
CA GLY A 297 10.91 2.91 2.06
C GLY A 297 12.18 2.11 1.72
N ILE A 298 13.18 2.16 2.60
CA ILE A 298 14.50 1.59 2.37
C ILE A 298 14.71 0.32 3.23
N GLY A 299 15.49 -0.64 2.69
CA GLY A 299 16.05 -1.74 3.47
C GLY A 299 17.21 -1.30 4.36
N SER A 300 17.98 -2.25 4.89
CA SER A 300 19.20 -1.92 5.66
C SER A 300 20.23 -1.21 4.77
N PHE A 301 20.89 -0.18 5.32
CA PHE A 301 21.82 0.66 4.58
C PHE A 301 22.99 1.14 5.45
N GLU A 302 24.09 1.53 4.81
CA GLU A 302 25.23 2.17 5.47
C GLU A 302 24.95 3.67 5.69
N ILE A 303 25.09 4.14 6.93
CA ILE A 303 24.73 5.52 7.30
C ILE A 303 25.59 6.56 6.58
N THR A 304 26.90 6.28 6.41
CA THR A 304 27.85 7.23 5.83
C THR A 304 27.61 7.51 4.35
N THR A 305 27.28 6.48 3.59
CA THR A 305 27.09 6.55 2.14
C THR A 305 25.63 6.64 1.73
N GLY A 306 24.73 6.07 2.55
CA GLY A 306 23.32 5.89 2.21
C GLY A 306 23.04 4.68 1.31
N ASN A 307 24.05 3.91 0.95
CA ASN A 307 23.90 2.74 0.07
C ASN A 307 23.31 1.54 0.82
N GLY A 308 22.44 0.79 0.15
CA GLY A 308 21.91 -0.46 0.67
C GLY A 308 23.00 -1.50 0.92
N ILE A 309 22.89 -2.22 2.04
CA ILE A 309 23.80 -3.32 2.37
C ILE A 309 23.34 -4.55 1.58
N SER A 310 24.04 -4.87 0.48
CA SER A 310 23.84 -6.10 -0.28
C SER A 310 25.11 -6.94 -0.23
N SER A 311 25.01 -8.15 0.28
CA SER A 311 26.17 -9.06 0.44
C SER A 311 26.35 -10.07 -0.69
N GLN A 312 25.42 -10.17 -1.64
CA GLN A 312 25.46 -11.15 -2.74
C GLN A 312 24.74 -10.63 -3.99
N LYS A 313 25.16 -11.13 -5.17
CA LYS A 313 24.46 -10.95 -6.46
C LYS A 313 23.17 -11.78 -6.38
N LYS A 314 22.04 -11.13 -6.21
CA LYS A 314 20.72 -11.76 -6.14
C LYS A 314 20.11 -11.84 -7.54
N PRO A 315 19.22 -12.83 -7.80
CA PRO A 315 18.37 -12.80 -8.97
C PRO A 315 17.57 -11.48 -9.06
N PRO A 316 17.11 -11.08 -10.25
CA PRO A 316 16.25 -9.93 -10.40
C PRO A 316 14.98 -10.08 -9.55
N THR A 317 14.42 -8.97 -9.10
CA THR A 317 13.14 -8.98 -8.41
C THR A 317 11.99 -9.24 -9.40
N TYR A 318 10.88 -9.80 -8.92
CA TYR A 318 9.68 -9.95 -9.76
C TYR A 318 9.22 -8.62 -10.35
N THR A 319 9.32 -7.53 -9.59
CA THR A 319 9.03 -6.17 -10.04
C THR A 319 9.91 -5.75 -11.22
N GLU A 320 11.22 -6.04 -11.18
CA GLU A 320 12.15 -5.77 -12.29
C GLU A 320 11.85 -6.63 -13.51
N VAL A 321 11.57 -7.93 -13.32
CA VAL A 321 11.19 -8.84 -14.41
C VAL A 321 9.91 -8.35 -15.08
N PHE A 322 8.88 -8.01 -14.30
CA PHE A 322 7.63 -7.45 -14.83
C PHE A 322 7.87 -6.18 -15.66
N GLY A 323 8.58 -5.21 -15.08
CA GLY A 323 8.83 -3.92 -15.76
C GLY A 323 9.62 -4.06 -17.05
N ASN A 324 10.68 -4.87 -17.04
CA ASN A 324 11.50 -5.13 -18.22
C ASN A 324 10.72 -5.85 -19.31
N THR A 325 9.97 -6.88 -18.95
CA THR A 325 9.13 -7.63 -19.90
C THR A 325 8.03 -6.74 -20.50
N LEU A 326 7.42 -5.86 -19.70
CA LEU A 326 6.41 -4.94 -20.23
C LEU A 326 7.01 -3.96 -21.24
N VAL A 327 8.22 -3.46 -21.00
CA VAL A 327 8.94 -2.60 -21.98
C VAL A 327 9.26 -3.37 -23.24
N GLU A 328 9.71 -4.63 -23.14
CA GLU A 328 10.00 -5.51 -24.27
C GLU A 328 8.74 -5.68 -25.14
N LEU A 329 7.62 -6.10 -24.57
CA LEU A 329 6.37 -6.31 -25.28
C LEU A 329 5.76 -5.02 -25.85
N ALA A 330 5.94 -3.88 -25.16
CA ALA A 330 5.43 -2.59 -25.61
C ALA A 330 6.20 -2.00 -26.81
N ARG A 331 7.42 -2.47 -27.10
CA ARG A 331 8.14 -2.12 -28.32
C ARG A 331 7.49 -2.73 -29.56
N GLU A 332 6.90 -3.89 -29.41
CA GLU A 332 6.26 -4.63 -30.51
C GLU A 332 4.75 -4.33 -30.62
N ASN A 333 4.13 -3.83 -29.55
CA ASN A 333 2.71 -3.54 -29.52
C ASN A 333 2.42 -2.12 -28.97
N GLU A 334 2.12 -1.19 -29.89
CA GLU A 334 1.83 0.21 -29.56
C GLU A 334 0.52 0.40 -28.77
N ARG A 335 -0.35 -0.59 -28.72
CA ARG A 335 -1.60 -0.51 -27.96
C ARG A 335 -1.40 -0.68 -26.46
N ILE A 336 -0.21 -1.13 -25.99
CA ILE A 336 0.08 -1.31 -24.57
C ILE A 336 0.27 0.05 -23.91
N VAL A 337 -0.53 0.29 -22.86
CA VAL A 337 -0.51 1.50 -22.03
C VAL A 337 -0.32 1.09 -20.58
N ALA A 338 0.51 1.80 -19.82
CA ALA A 338 0.76 1.51 -18.41
C ALA A 338 0.13 2.58 -17.51
N VAL A 339 -0.58 2.14 -16.47
CA VAL A 339 -1.23 2.99 -15.47
C VAL A 339 -0.76 2.59 -14.07
N THR A 340 -0.39 3.56 -13.24
CA THR A 340 -0.04 3.33 -11.83
C THR A 340 -0.63 4.41 -10.93
N ALA A 341 -0.66 4.13 -9.62
CA ALA A 341 -1.14 5.05 -8.59
C ALA A 341 0.02 5.52 -7.70
N ALA A 342 0.75 6.54 -8.14
CA ALA A 342 1.88 7.20 -7.46
C ALA A 342 3.12 6.31 -7.19
N MET A 343 3.24 5.16 -7.87
CA MET A 343 4.27 4.17 -7.54
C MET A 343 5.05 3.63 -8.77
N PRO A 344 5.56 4.46 -9.67
CA PRO A 344 6.25 3.98 -10.88
C PRO A 344 7.49 3.12 -10.56
N GLU A 345 8.30 3.49 -9.57
CA GLU A 345 9.44 2.68 -9.13
C GLU A 345 9.00 1.41 -8.41
N GLY A 346 8.00 1.54 -7.53
CA GLY A 346 7.50 0.42 -6.70
C GLY A 346 6.84 -0.69 -7.49
N THR A 347 6.27 -0.38 -8.65
CA THR A 347 5.62 -1.32 -9.57
C THR A 347 6.45 -1.66 -10.80
N GLY A 348 7.72 -1.20 -10.89
CA GLY A 348 8.62 -1.48 -12.01
C GLY A 348 8.34 -0.69 -13.29
N LEU A 349 7.44 0.29 -13.26
CA LEU A 349 7.03 1.05 -14.45
C LEU A 349 7.95 2.23 -14.79
N LYS A 350 9.02 2.47 -14.02
CA LYS A 350 9.94 3.59 -14.29
C LYS A 350 10.55 3.50 -15.68
N ALA A 351 11.10 2.35 -16.06
CA ALA A 351 11.68 2.14 -17.40
C ALA A 351 10.64 2.32 -18.51
N PHE A 352 9.39 1.89 -18.28
CA PHE A 352 8.29 2.11 -19.22
C PHE A 352 7.99 3.60 -19.39
N SER A 353 7.92 4.35 -18.28
CA SER A 353 7.66 5.80 -18.33
C SER A 353 8.75 6.60 -19.05
N GLU A 354 9.99 6.13 -18.98
CA GLU A 354 11.12 6.73 -19.69
C GLU A 354 11.13 6.37 -21.19
N ALA A 355 10.76 5.12 -21.53
CA ALA A 355 10.73 4.63 -22.91
C ALA A 355 9.47 5.09 -23.69
N PHE A 356 8.33 5.20 -23.03
CA PHE A 356 7.04 5.48 -23.65
C PHE A 356 6.23 6.51 -22.85
N PRO A 357 6.69 7.77 -22.70
CA PRO A 357 6.06 8.78 -21.87
C PRO A 357 4.60 9.08 -22.25
N GLU A 358 4.25 9.01 -23.54
CA GLU A 358 2.87 9.24 -24.03
C GLU A 358 1.90 8.07 -23.72
N ARG A 359 2.43 6.92 -23.34
CA ARG A 359 1.65 5.70 -23.03
C ARG A 359 1.70 5.35 -21.54
N PHE A 360 2.26 6.25 -20.72
CA PHE A 360 2.39 6.08 -19.27
C PHE A 360 1.54 7.11 -18.54
N PHE A 361 0.73 6.62 -17.58
CA PHE A 361 -0.14 7.47 -16.74
C PHE A 361 0.06 7.16 -15.26
N ASP A 362 0.56 8.14 -14.52
CA ASP A 362 0.51 8.15 -13.06
C ASP A 362 -0.69 8.99 -12.61
N VAL A 363 -1.62 8.39 -11.91
CA VAL A 363 -2.87 9.05 -11.49
C VAL A 363 -2.81 9.62 -10.06
N GLY A 364 -1.64 9.58 -9.42
CA GLY A 364 -1.52 9.87 -8.00
C GLY A 364 -2.06 8.72 -7.13
N ILE A 365 -2.22 8.93 -5.82
CA ILE A 365 -2.76 7.89 -4.92
C ILE A 365 -4.29 7.84 -5.09
N ALA A 366 -4.75 7.31 -6.23
CA ALA A 366 -6.15 7.29 -6.64
C ALA A 366 -6.49 6.00 -7.41
N GLU A 367 -6.46 4.87 -6.71
CA GLU A 367 -6.60 3.54 -7.28
C GLU A 367 -7.97 3.35 -7.98
N GLN A 368 -9.04 3.90 -7.42
CA GLN A 368 -10.38 3.87 -8.02
C GLN A 368 -10.38 4.58 -9.38
N HIS A 369 -9.77 5.78 -9.44
CA HIS A 369 -9.61 6.52 -10.69
C HIS A 369 -8.77 5.76 -11.71
N ALA A 370 -7.67 5.11 -11.27
CA ALA A 370 -6.81 4.31 -12.13
C ALA A 370 -7.60 3.24 -12.89
N VAL A 371 -8.49 2.54 -12.22
CA VAL A 371 -9.28 1.44 -12.82
C VAL A 371 -10.32 1.96 -13.80
N THR A 372 -11.14 2.95 -13.41
CA THR A 372 -12.14 3.55 -14.31
C THR A 372 -11.47 4.22 -15.51
N PHE A 373 -10.34 4.91 -15.30
CA PHE A 373 -9.55 5.52 -16.37
C PHE A 373 -9.01 4.47 -17.35
N ALA A 374 -8.50 3.34 -16.84
CA ALA A 374 -8.04 2.24 -17.68
C ALA A 374 -9.19 1.61 -18.47
N ALA A 375 -10.40 1.49 -17.89
CA ALA A 375 -11.58 1.03 -18.64
C ALA A 375 -11.89 1.96 -19.83
N GLY A 376 -11.82 3.29 -19.60
CA GLY A 376 -11.98 4.28 -20.70
C GLY A 376 -10.93 4.12 -21.80
N ILE A 377 -9.66 3.90 -21.44
CA ILE A 377 -8.58 3.63 -22.42
C ILE A 377 -8.83 2.34 -23.20
N ALA A 378 -9.34 1.30 -22.54
CA ALA A 378 -9.64 0.02 -23.19
C ALA A 378 -10.76 0.13 -24.23
N ILE A 379 -11.76 1.00 -24.02
CA ILE A 379 -12.84 1.29 -24.98
C ILE A 379 -12.28 1.84 -26.30
N GLU A 380 -11.20 2.61 -26.24
CA GLU A 380 -10.52 3.15 -27.44
C GLU A 380 -9.61 2.12 -28.12
N GLY A 381 -9.65 0.84 -27.71
CA GLY A 381 -8.93 -0.26 -28.35
C GLY A 381 -7.50 -0.48 -27.87
N PHE A 382 -7.06 0.23 -26.83
CA PHE A 382 -5.77 0.00 -26.18
C PHE A 382 -5.79 -1.18 -25.21
N ARG A 383 -4.61 -1.56 -24.73
CA ARG A 383 -4.39 -2.62 -23.73
C ARG A 383 -3.79 -2.00 -22.45
N PRO A 384 -4.61 -1.44 -21.57
CA PRO A 384 -4.10 -0.85 -20.33
C PRO A 384 -3.68 -1.91 -19.34
N VAL A 385 -2.45 -1.74 -18.81
CA VAL A 385 -1.86 -2.52 -17.72
C VAL A 385 -1.88 -1.64 -16.46
N VAL A 386 -2.76 -1.97 -15.52
CA VAL A 386 -2.90 -1.29 -14.23
C VAL A 386 -1.98 -1.98 -13.23
N ALA A 387 -0.82 -1.37 -12.96
CA ALA A 387 0.16 -1.91 -12.02
C ALA A 387 0.02 -1.22 -10.66
N ILE A 388 -0.54 -1.94 -9.70
CA ILE A 388 -0.85 -1.46 -8.34
C ILE A 388 -0.52 -2.60 -7.36
N TYR A 389 -0.10 -2.28 -6.13
CA TYR A 389 0.09 -3.29 -5.08
C TYR A 389 -1.23 -4.00 -4.76
N SER A 390 -1.17 -5.30 -4.56
CA SER A 390 -2.33 -6.14 -4.27
C SER A 390 -3.23 -5.56 -3.16
N THR A 391 -2.65 -5.14 -2.04
CA THR A 391 -3.39 -4.56 -0.93
C THR A 391 -4.06 -3.22 -1.28
N PHE A 392 -3.46 -2.40 -2.15
CA PHE A 392 -4.03 -1.09 -2.53
C PHE A 392 -5.11 -1.23 -3.59
N LEU A 393 -5.04 -2.24 -4.47
CA LEU A 393 -6.04 -2.48 -5.50
C LEU A 393 -7.43 -2.82 -4.90
N GLN A 394 -7.50 -3.35 -3.67
CA GLN A 394 -8.78 -3.60 -3.01
C GLN A 394 -9.65 -2.34 -2.82
N ARG A 395 -9.07 -1.12 -2.89
CA ARG A 395 -9.84 0.14 -2.90
C ARG A 395 -10.70 0.30 -4.15
N ALA A 396 -10.32 -0.33 -5.25
CA ALA A 396 -10.99 -0.22 -6.54
C ALA A 396 -11.87 -1.44 -6.87
N TYR A 397 -12.27 -2.22 -5.85
CA TYR A 397 -13.06 -3.43 -6.05
C TYR A 397 -14.36 -3.17 -6.83
N ASP A 398 -15.09 -2.12 -6.49
CA ASP A 398 -16.32 -1.73 -7.19
C ASP A 398 -16.04 -1.36 -8.66
N GLN A 399 -14.98 -0.58 -8.92
CA GLN A 399 -14.60 -0.18 -10.28
C GLN A 399 -14.15 -1.39 -11.12
N ILE A 400 -13.47 -2.37 -10.52
CA ILE A 400 -13.13 -3.62 -11.21
C ILE A 400 -14.39 -4.38 -11.60
N LEU A 401 -15.35 -4.50 -10.66
CA LEU A 401 -16.60 -5.21 -10.90
C LEU A 401 -17.46 -4.48 -11.94
N HIS A 402 -17.74 -3.21 -11.70
CA HIS A 402 -18.74 -2.43 -12.45
C HIS A 402 -18.17 -1.88 -13.76
N ASP A 403 -17.00 -1.21 -13.71
CA ASP A 403 -16.49 -0.49 -14.88
C ASP A 403 -15.69 -1.39 -15.83
N VAL A 404 -15.20 -2.55 -15.35
CA VAL A 404 -14.36 -3.44 -16.15
C VAL A 404 -15.02 -4.79 -16.42
N CYS A 405 -15.41 -5.53 -15.36
CA CYS A 405 -15.87 -6.92 -15.53
C CYS A 405 -17.25 -7.01 -16.16
N LEU A 406 -18.15 -6.07 -15.88
CA LEU A 406 -19.53 -6.08 -16.40
C LEU A 406 -19.54 -6.09 -17.94
N GLU A 407 -18.74 -5.22 -18.55
CA GLU A 407 -18.66 -5.06 -20.01
C GLU A 407 -17.46 -5.80 -20.62
N LYS A 408 -16.72 -6.58 -19.82
CA LYS A 408 -15.57 -7.39 -20.26
C LYS A 408 -14.45 -6.59 -20.90
N HIS A 409 -14.20 -5.38 -20.41
CA HIS A 409 -13.12 -4.56 -20.95
C HIS A 409 -11.75 -5.23 -20.74
N PRO A 410 -10.86 -5.22 -21.77
CA PRO A 410 -9.58 -5.92 -21.72
C PRO A 410 -8.53 -5.16 -20.91
N VAL A 411 -8.78 -4.99 -19.63
CA VAL A 411 -7.87 -4.37 -18.66
C VAL A 411 -7.04 -5.45 -17.98
N VAL A 412 -5.73 -5.27 -17.95
CA VAL A 412 -4.77 -6.14 -17.27
C VAL A 412 -4.45 -5.57 -15.89
N PHE A 413 -4.68 -6.35 -14.83
CA PHE A 413 -4.32 -5.99 -13.47
C PHE A 413 -3.02 -6.71 -13.06
N ALA A 414 -1.91 -5.98 -13.02
CA ALA A 414 -0.62 -6.46 -12.57
C ALA A 414 -0.45 -6.13 -11.08
N MET A 415 -0.71 -7.11 -10.22
CA MET A 415 -0.72 -6.93 -8.77
C MET A 415 0.64 -7.25 -8.18
N ASP A 416 1.46 -6.24 -7.93
CA ASP A 416 2.71 -6.39 -7.20
C ASP A 416 2.42 -6.62 -5.70
N ARG A 417 3.31 -7.25 -4.97
CA ARG A 417 3.18 -7.57 -3.53
C ARG A 417 1.99 -8.50 -3.23
N GLY A 418 1.68 -9.46 -4.09
CA GLY A 418 0.75 -10.55 -3.76
C GLY A 418 1.31 -11.43 -2.63
N GLY A 419 0.46 -11.95 -1.76
CA GLY A 419 0.85 -12.80 -0.65
C GLY A 419 1.46 -12.08 0.55
N ILE A 420 2.35 -12.74 1.28
CA ILE A 420 3.04 -12.19 2.45
C ILE A 420 4.13 -11.22 2.00
N VAL A 421 3.96 -9.95 2.35
CA VAL A 421 4.91 -8.88 1.99
C VAL A 421 6.07 -8.76 2.97
N GLY A 422 5.81 -9.00 4.26
CA GLY A 422 6.85 -8.99 5.28
C GLY A 422 6.72 -7.86 6.31
N GLU A 423 7.71 -6.99 6.38
CA GLU A 423 7.94 -6.06 7.48
C GLU A 423 6.91 -4.91 7.57
N ASP A 424 6.16 -4.64 6.52
CA ASP A 424 5.09 -3.62 6.51
C ASP A 424 3.78 -4.12 7.14
N GLY A 425 3.63 -5.44 7.29
CA GLY A 425 2.60 -6.06 8.12
C GLY A 425 1.19 -6.03 7.55
N PRO A 426 0.18 -6.06 8.44
CA PRO A 426 -1.21 -6.37 8.09
C PRO A 426 -1.85 -5.42 7.09
N THR A 427 -1.37 -4.20 6.97
CA THR A 427 -1.89 -3.20 6.02
C THR A 427 -1.31 -3.34 4.62
N HIS A 428 -0.25 -4.15 4.44
CA HIS A 428 0.47 -4.26 3.17
C HIS A 428 0.49 -5.67 2.59
N HIS A 429 0.12 -6.72 3.36
CA HIS A 429 0.00 -8.07 2.83
C HIS A 429 -1.09 -8.15 1.76
N GLY A 430 -0.77 -8.78 0.62
CA GLY A 430 -1.70 -9.07 -0.47
C GLY A 430 -2.35 -10.45 -0.29
N LEU A 431 -3.15 -10.62 0.76
CA LEU A 431 -3.68 -11.93 1.16
C LEU A 431 -5.14 -12.15 0.81
N PHE A 432 -5.80 -11.17 0.19
CA PHE A 432 -7.23 -11.20 -0.09
C PHE A 432 -7.58 -11.18 -1.58
N ASP A 433 -6.60 -10.96 -2.45
CA ASP A 433 -6.81 -10.73 -3.89
C ASP A 433 -7.44 -11.93 -4.60
N PHE A 434 -7.00 -13.16 -4.35
CA PHE A 434 -7.67 -14.33 -4.88
C PHE A 434 -9.14 -14.37 -4.46
N SER A 435 -9.42 -14.11 -3.18
CA SER A 435 -10.76 -14.22 -2.62
C SER A 435 -11.72 -13.20 -3.20
N TYR A 436 -11.31 -11.92 -3.38
CA TYR A 436 -12.22 -10.90 -3.89
C TYR A 436 -12.28 -10.84 -5.43
N LEU A 437 -11.25 -11.33 -6.15
CA LEU A 437 -11.27 -11.32 -7.61
C LEU A 437 -11.92 -12.57 -8.21
N ARG A 438 -11.76 -13.76 -7.57
CA ARG A 438 -12.29 -14.98 -8.15
C ARG A 438 -13.81 -15.04 -8.20
N ASN A 439 -14.51 -14.28 -7.39
CA ASN A 439 -15.98 -14.22 -7.41
C ASN A 439 -16.55 -13.29 -8.49
N LEU A 440 -15.70 -12.46 -9.14
CA LEU A 440 -16.13 -11.53 -10.17
C LEU A 440 -16.40 -12.27 -11.50
N PRO A 441 -17.60 -12.14 -12.10
CA PRO A 441 -17.85 -12.68 -13.44
C PRO A 441 -16.81 -12.14 -14.45
N ASN A 442 -16.50 -12.94 -15.48
CA ASN A 442 -15.59 -12.60 -16.58
C ASN A 442 -14.11 -12.39 -16.22
N MET A 443 -13.75 -12.25 -14.93
CA MET A 443 -12.37 -12.07 -14.49
C MET A 443 -11.58 -13.37 -14.60
N VAL A 444 -10.37 -13.30 -15.18
CA VAL A 444 -9.35 -14.36 -15.11
C VAL A 444 -8.36 -14.00 -14.02
N VAL A 445 -7.99 -14.98 -13.16
CA VAL A 445 -7.05 -14.76 -12.03
C VAL A 445 -5.96 -15.80 -12.06
N MET A 446 -4.69 -15.38 -12.09
CA MET A 446 -3.53 -16.25 -12.17
C MET A 446 -2.36 -15.79 -11.28
N ALA A 447 -1.44 -16.69 -10.97
CA ALA A 447 -0.22 -16.39 -10.22
C ALA A 447 0.95 -17.27 -10.67
N PRO A 448 2.11 -16.68 -11.06
CA PRO A 448 3.26 -17.41 -11.56
C PRO A 448 4.01 -18.13 -10.44
N LYS A 449 4.53 -19.33 -10.73
CA LYS A 449 5.41 -20.08 -9.83
C LYS A 449 6.81 -19.46 -9.70
N ASP A 450 7.29 -18.82 -10.77
CA ASP A 450 8.61 -18.22 -10.88
C ASP A 450 8.62 -16.99 -11.82
N GLU A 451 9.78 -16.35 -11.95
CA GLU A 451 9.96 -15.17 -12.79
C GLU A 451 9.83 -15.43 -14.29
N ASN A 452 10.13 -16.66 -14.77
CA ASN A 452 9.93 -17.01 -16.17
C ASN A 452 8.45 -17.13 -16.51
N GLU A 453 7.69 -17.83 -15.66
CA GLU A 453 6.23 -17.94 -15.84
C GLU A 453 5.53 -16.58 -15.75
N LEU A 454 6.08 -15.61 -14.97
CA LEU A 454 5.57 -14.24 -14.94
C LEU A 454 5.62 -13.57 -16.32
N ARG A 455 6.69 -13.78 -17.10
CA ARG A 455 6.81 -13.24 -18.46
C ARG A 455 5.72 -13.79 -19.37
N HIS A 456 5.50 -15.11 -19.32
CA HIS A 456 4.45 -15.79 -20.10
C HIS A 456 3.04 -15.36 -19.68
N MET A 457 2.82 -15.16 -18.38
CA MET A 457 1.54 -14.65 -17.86
C MET A 457 1.26 -13.21 -18.30
N LEU A 458 2.27 -12.36 -18.37
CA LEU A 458 2.10 -11.00 -18.89
C LEU A 458 1.70 -11.02 -20.38
N MET A 459 2.35 -11.83 -21.20
CA MET A 459 1.98 -12.01 -22.60
C MET A 459 0.56 -12.56 -22.74
N THR A 460 0.21 -13.58 -21.95
CA THR A 460 -1.14 -14.16 -21.89
C THR A 460 -2.18 -13.10 -21.53
N ALA A 461 -1.87 -12.24 -20.56
CA ALA A 461 -2.78 -11.17 -20.13
C ALA A 461 -2.99 -10.11 -21.21
N LEU A 462 -1.95 -9.76 -21.94
CA LEU A 462 -2.04 -8.79 -23.05
C LEU A 462 -2.80 -9.33 -24.26
N ASP A 463 -2.79 -10.63 -24.48
CA ASP A 463 -3.53 -11.29 -25.56
C ASP A 463 -5.01 -11.57 -25.21
N HIS A 464 -5.33 -11.68 -23.92
CA HIS A 464 -6.69 -12.01 -23.48
C HIS A 464 -7.71 -10.89 -23.80
N PRO A 465 -8.86 -11.21 -24.42
CA PRO A 465 -9.83 -10.20 -24.87
C PRO A 465 -10.71 -9.61 -23.76
N GLY A 466 -10.57 -10.07 -22.51
CA GLY A 466 -11.36 -9.62 -21.36
C GLY A 466 -10.49 -9.22 -20.16
N PRO A 467 -11.12 -8.97 -19.01
CA PRO A 467 -10.41 -8.61 -17.80
C PRO A 467 -9.58 -9.77 -17.24
N ILE A 468 -8.34 -9.49 -16.90
CA ILE A 468 -7.40 -10.49 -16.40
C ILE A 468 -6.50 -9.89 -15.32
N ALA A 469 -6.26 -10.65 -14.26
CA ALA A 469 -5.41 -10.27 -13.17
C ALA A 469 -4.32 -11.32 -12.94
N PHE A 470 -3.10 -10.90 -12.70
CA PHE A 470 -2.03 -11.75 -12.18
C PHE A 470 -1.34 -11.07 -11.02
N ARG A 471 -0.95 -11.87 -10.03
CA ARG A 471 -0.21 -11.37 -8.88
C ARG A 471 1.15 -12.02 -8.76
N TYR A 472 2.14 -11.25 -8.30
CA TYR A 472 3.48 -11.73 -8.02
C TYR A 472 4.00 -11.17 -6.69
N PRO A 473 4.94 -11.88 -6.02
CA PRO A 473 5.36 -11.53 -4.66
C PRO A 473 6.34 -10.37 -4.64
N ARG A 474 6.51 -9.77 -3.48
CA ARG A 474 7.65 -8.91 -3.17
C ARG A 474 8.92 -9.74 -3.05
N GLY A 475 10.00 -9.32 -3.70
CA GLY A 475 11.33 -9.91 -3.53
C GLY A 475 11.94 -10.40 -4.83
N CYS A 476 13.08 -11.09 -4.68
CA CYS A 476 13.81 -11.66 -5.81
C CYS A 476 13.11 -12.90 -6.35
N GLY A 477 13.30 -13.16 -7.64
CA GLY A 477 12.96 -14.42 -8.27
C GLY A 477 13.74 -15.59 -7.69
N THR A 478 13.45 -16.77 -8.18
CA THR A 478 14.09 -18.02 -7.77
C THR A 478 15.45 -18.25 -8.45
N GLY A 479 15.77 -17.47 -9.48
CA GLY A 479 16.98 -17.58 -10.27
C GLY A 479 16.90 -18.62 -11.39
N VAL A 480 15.69 -18.96 -11.83
CA VAL A 480 15.50 -19.84 -12.99
C VAL A 480 15.94 -19.14 -14.28
N SER A 481 16.39 -19.94 -15.25
CA SER A 481 16.63 -19.42 -16.60
C SER A 481 15.32 -18.93 -17.22
N THR A 482 15.38 -17.81 -17.88
CA THR A 482 14.24 -17.31 -18.66
C THR A 482 14.32 -17.80 -20.10
N ASP A 483 13.16 -18.12 -20.67
CA ASP A 483 13.06 -18.51 -22.08
C ASP A 483 13.40 -17.35 -22.99
N ASP A 484 14.03 -17.63 -24.14
CA ASP A 484 14.34 -16.61 -25.14
C ASP A 484 13.06 -16.04 -25.76
N GLU A 485 12.05 -16.88 -26.00
CA GLU A 485 10.75 -16.48 -26.52
C GLU A 485 9.67 -16.46 -25.43
N ILE A 486 8.88 -15.40 -25.41
CA ILE A 486 7.72 -15.27 -24.52
C ILE A 486 6.50 -15.81 -25.28
N HIS A 487 5.78 -16.74 -24.67
CA HIS A 487 4.57 -17.34 -25.25
C HIS A 487 3.34 -17.22 -24.34
N THR A 488 2.16 -17.38 -24.90
CA THR A 488 0.92 -17.41 -24.15
C THR A 488 0.70 -18.76 -23.49
N LEU A 489 0.09 -18.74 -22.30
CA LEU A 489 -0.31 -19.93 -21.56
C LEU A 489 -1.79 -20.23 -21.83
N PRO A 490 -2.20 -21.50 -22.01
CA PRO A 490 -3.61 -21.84 -22.13
C PRO A 490 -4.37 -21.47 -20.86
N ILE A 491 -5.37 -20.58 -20.99
CA ILE A 491 -6.14 -20.09 -19.84
C ILE A 491 -6.89 -21.25 -19.15
N GLY A 492 -6.79 -21.29 -17.82
CA GLY A 492 -7.41 -22.32 -17.00
C GLY A 492 -6.71 -23.69 -17.04
N LYS A 493 -5.48 -23.78 -17.54
CA LYS A 493 -4.70 -25.03 -17.57
C LYS A 493 -3.55 -24.99 -16.60
N GLY A 494 -3.55 -25.99 -15.67
CA GLY A 494 -2.44 -26.27 -14.75
C GLY A 494 -1.33 -27.09 -15.41
N GLU A 495 -0.24 -27.26 -14.69
CA GLU A 495 0.94 -28.01 -15.13
C GLU A 495 1.29 -29.08 -14.09
N VAL A 496 1.34 -30.35 -14.51
CA VAL A 496 1.83 -31.44 -13.65
C VAL A 496 3.35 -31.42 -13.64
N LEU A 497 3.94 -31.09 -12.51
CA LEU A 497 5.40 -30.97 -12.35
C LEU A 497 6.05 -32.30 -11.95
N THR A 498 5.35 -33.12 -11.17
CA THR A 498 5.80 -34.45 -10.75
C THR A 498 4.60 -35.38 -10.65
N THR A 499 4.85 -36.68 -10.74
CA THR A 499 3.84 -37.75 -10.61
C THR A 499 4.11 -38.62 -9.38
N GLY A 500 3.06 -38.98 -8.68
CA GLY A 500 3.06 -39.87 -7.50
C GLY A 500 1.63 -40.31 -7.19
N ALA A 501 1.45 -41.35 -6.39
CA ALA A 501 0.15 -41.97 -6.16
C ALA A 501 -0.47 -41.70 -4.78
N ASP A 502 0.34 -41.28 -3.78
CA ASP A 502 -0.12 -41.23 -2.40
C ASP A 502 -0.85 -39.93 -2.09
N VAL A 503 -0.37 -38.78 -2.63
CA VAL A 503 -0.94 -37.45 -2.36
C VAL A 503 -0.87 -36.56 -3.59
N LEU A 504 -1.93 -35.80 -3.82
CA LEU A 504 -2.03 -34.71 -4.81
C LEU A 504 -1.79 -33.38 -4.12
N ILE A 505 -0.70 -32.69 -4.43
CA ILE A 505 -0.37 -31.36 -3.94
C ILE A 505 -0.70 -30.33 -5.04
N LEU A 506 -1.75 -29.54 -4.83
CA LEU A 506 -2.16 -28.44 -5.69
C LEU A 506 -1.61 -27.14 -5.12
N ALA A 507 -0.56 -26.60 -5.73
CA ALA A 507 0.08 -25.36 -5.30
C ALA A 507 -0.13 -24.23 -6.31
N VAL A 508 -0.18 -22.98 -5.84
CA VAL A 508 -0.39 -21.81 -6.70
C VAL A 508 0.59 -20.68 -6.37
N GLY A 509 1.18 -20.10 -7.41
CA GLY A 509 2.16 -19.02 -7.26
C GLY A 509 3.43 -19.50 -6.57
N VAL A 510 4.01 -18.68 -5.72
CA VAL A 510 5.29 -18.95 -5.05
C VAL A 510 5.30 -20.19 -4.13
N THR A 511 4.14 -20.71 -3.76
CA THR A 511 4.05 -21.94 -2.94
C THR A 511 4.44 -23.20 -3.70
N VAL A 512 4.51 -23.14 -5.03
CA VAL A 512 4.94 -24.25 -5.88
C VAL A 512 6.37 -24.68 -5.57
N THR A 513 7.29 -23.73 -5.35
CA THR A 513 8.67 -24.04 -4.97
C THR A 513 8.73 -24.82 -3.66
N ALA A 514 7.98 -24.39 -2.64
CA ALA A 514 7.93 -25.10 -1.37
C ALA A 514 7.31 -26.49 -1.50
N ALA A 515 6.33 -26.67 -2.40
CA ALA A 515 5.72 -27.98 -2.68
C ALA A 515 6.70 -28.94 -3.37
N LEU A 516 7.51 -28.45 -4.31
CA LEU A 516 8.56 -29.25 -4.96
C LEU A 516 9.68 -29.66 -3.99
N GLU A 517 10.07 -28.77 -3.10
CA GLU A 517 11.05 -29.11 -2.03
C GLU A 517 10.46 -30.11 -1.04
N ALA A 518 9.19 -29.97 -0.68
CA ALA A 518 8.50 -30.92 0.19
C ALA A 518 8.42 -32.30 -0.45
N LYS A 519 8.10 -32.37 -1.74
CA LYS A 519 8.08 -33.65 -2.50
C LYS A 519 9.40 -34.40 -2.39
N LYS A 520 10.55 -33.72 -2.52
CA LYS A 520 11.87 -34.38 -2.37
C LYS A 520 12.05 -34.96 -0.97
N GLN A 521 11.64 -34.25 0.09
CA GLN A 521 11.74 -34.73 1.47
C GLN A 521 10.75 -35.89 1.76
N LEU A 522 9.61 -35.92 1.08
CA LEU A 522 8.62 -36.99 1.21
C LEU A 522 9.08 -38.30 0.54
N GLU A 523 9.82 -38.20 -0.56
CA GLU A 523 10.44 -39.37 -1.21
C GLU A 523 11.40 -40.13 -0.29
N ASP A 524 12.18 -39.38 0.52
CA ASP A 524 13.05 -39.99 1.54
C ASP A 524 12.26 -40.75 2.63
N GLN A 525 10.95 -40.51 2.72
CA GLN A 525 10.00 -41.14 3.64
C GLN A 525 9.08 -42.16 2.95
N ASN A 526 9.39 -42.56 1.70
CA ASN A 526 8.60 -43.46 0.87
C ASN A 526 7.15 -42.96 0.61
N VAL A 527 6.95 -41.65 0.54
CA VAL A 527 5.67 -41.05 0.16
C VAL A 527 5.80 -40.42 -1.21
N SER A 528 5.01 -40.87 -2.17
CA SER A 528 5.01 -40.39 -3.55
C SER A 528 3.96 -39.29 -3.74
N ALA A 529 4.39 -38.11 -4.22
CA ALA A 529 3.51 -36.96 -4.39
C ALA A 529 3.42 -36.53 -5.86
N THR A 530 2.19 -36.33 -6.33
CA THR A 530 1.92 -35.57 -7.54
C THR A 530 1.86 -34.07 -7.16
N VAL A 531 2.74 -33.25 -7.75
CA VAL A 531 2.74 -31.81 -7.56
C VAL A 531 2.25 -31.11 -8.83
N VAL A 532 1.23 -30.29 -8.68
CA VAL A 532 0.63 -29.48 -9.76
C VAL A 532 0.87 -28.00 -9.49
N ASN A 533 1.45 -27.32 -10.45
CA ASN A 533 1.40 -25.87 -10.55
C ASN A 533 0.02 -25.48 -11.10
N SER A 534 -0.86 -25.00 -10.24
CA SER A 534 -2.24 -24.72 -10.62
C SER A 534 -2.39 -23.47 -11.48
N ARG A 535 -1.42 -22.55 -11.50
CA ARG A 535 -1.36 -21.33 -12.31
C ARG A 535 -2.58 -20.40 -12.17
N PHE A 536 -3.77 -20.96 -12.43
CA PHE A 536 -5.03 -20.23 -12.48
C PHE A 536 -5.89 -20.52 -11.24
N VAL A 537 -6.29 -19.47 -10.56
CA VAL A 537 -7.31 -19.53 -9.50
C VAL A 537 -8.71 -19.45 -10.13
N LYS A 538 -8.81 -18.75 -11.27
CA LYS A 538 -10.02 -18.65 -12.08
C LYS A 538 -9.67 -18.41 -13.57
N PRO A 539 -10.22 -19.21 -14.50
CA PRO A 539 -10.90 -20.46 -14.23
C PRO A 539 -9.93 -21.50 -13.66
N ILE A 540 -10.42 -22.37 -12.78
CA ILE A 540 -9.62 -23.49 -12.27
C ILE A 540 -9.57 -24.61 -13.34
N ASP A 541 -8.48 -25.38 -13.39
CA ASP A 541 -8.39 -26.56 -14.27
C ASP A 541 -9.20 -27.73 -13.70
N ALA A 542 -10.51 -27.66 -13.84
CA ALA A 542 -11.41 -28.67 -13.33
C ALA A 542 -11.18 -30.07 -13.96
N GLU A 543 -10.79 -30.12 -15.23
CA GLU A 543 -10.51 -31.37 -15.93
C GLU A 543 -9.32 -32.10 -15.32
N LEU A 544 -8.19 -31.40 -15.14
CA LEU A 544 -6.97 -31.94 -14.53
C LEU A 544 -7.22 -32.35 -13.09
N ILE A 545 -7.81 -31.44 -12.27
CA ILE A 545 -8.05 -31.68 -10.86
C ILE A 545 -8.95 -32.89 -10.66
N ASN A 546 -10.07 -32.94 -11.37
CA ASN A 546 -11.04 -34.03 -11.25
C ASN A 546 -10.48 -35.38 -11.71
N ARG A 547 -9.66 -35.38 -12.75
CA ARG A 547 -8.96 -36.61 -13.21
C ARG A 547 -8.02 -37.13 -12.13
N LEU A 548 -7.13 -36.28 -11.62
CA LEU A 548 -6.14 -36.71 -10.60
C LEU A 548 -6.80 -37.05 -9.26
N ALA A 549 -7.85 -36.36 -8.86
CA ALA A 549 -8.56 -36.58 -7.60
C ALA A 549 -9.36 -37.90 -7.57
N ARG A 550 -9.64 -38.54 -8.72
CA ARG A 550 -10.26 -39.89 -8.76
C ARG A 550 -9.28 -41.00 -8.41
N ASP A 551 -7.99 -40.80 -8.78
CA ASP A 551 -6.97 -41.80 -8.62
C ASP A 551 -6.14 -41.61 -7.33
N ILE A 552 -6.03 -40.37 -6.83
CA ILE A 552 -5.22 -40.01 -5.67
C ILE A 552 -6.11 -39.61 -4.50
N PRO A 553 -6.11 -40.39 -3.38
CA PRO A 553 -7.11 -40.25 -2.32
C PRO A 553 -6.90 -39.02 -1.41
N PHE A 554 -5.67 -38.55 -1.29
CA PHE A 554 -5.33 -37.41 -0.42
C PHE A 554 -5.01 -36.16 -1.24
N ILE A 555 -5.64 -35.04 -0.93
CA ILE A 555 -5.46 -33.78 -1.63
C ILE A 555 -5.00 -32.71 -0.65
N LEU A 556 -3.88 -32.06 -0.97
CA LEU A 556 -3.36 -30.91 -0.25
C LEU A 556 -3.38 -29.67 -1.16
N THR A 557 -4.02 -28.58 -0.76
CA THR A 557 -3.90 -27.30 -1.44
C THR A 557 -2.96 -26.37 -0.67
N VAL A 558 -2.14 -25.60 -1.38
CA VAL A 558 -1.19 -24.66 -0.77
C VAL A 558 -1.31 -23.30 -1.45
N GLU A 559 -1.63 -22.28 -0.67
CA GLU A 559 -1.79 -20.91 -1.16
C GLU A 559 -1.27 -19.88 -0.17
N GLU A 560 -0.75 -18.77 -0.65
CA GLU A 560 -0.37 -17.61 0.14
C GLU A 560 -1.51 -16.56 0.14
N ASN A 561 -2.70 -16.99 0.55
CA ASN A 561 -3.95 -16.24 0.60
C ASN A 561 -4.77 -16.70 1.81
N VAL A 562 -5.78 -15.91 2.21
CA VAL A 562 -6.75 -16.37 3.21
C VAL A 562 -7.50 -17.60 2.68
N LEU A 563 -7.72 -18.58 3.56
CA LEU A 563 -8.39 -19.84 3.19
C LEU A 563 -9.84 -19.63 2.74
N HIS A 564 -10.50 -18.60 3.28
CA HIS A 564 -11.88 -18.27 2.93
C HIS A 564 -11.96 -17.64 1.53
N GLY A 565 -12.66 -18.34 0.63
CA GLY A 565 -12.82 -17.87 -0.75
C GLY A 565 -11.55 -17.90 -1.60
N GLY A 566 -10.43 -18.45 -1.10
CA GLY A 566 -9.17 -18.56 -1.83
C GLY A 566 -9.13 -19.74 -2.81
N PHE A 567 -7.91 -20.13 -3.21
CA PHE A 567 -7.67 -21.22 -4.16
C PHE A 567 -8.16 -22.57 -3.62
N GLY A 568 -7.85 -22.90 -2.36
CA GLY A 568 -8.32 -24.15 -1.74
C GLY A 568 -9.85 -24.25 -1.66
N SER A 569 -10.55 -23.11 -1.53
CA SER A 569 -12.02 -23.08 -1.63
C SER A 569 -12.48 -23.39 -3.06
N ALA A 570 -11.81 -22.86 -4.09
CA ALA A 570 -12.12 -23.16 -5.49
C ALA A 570 -11.93 -24.65 -5.81
N VAL A 571 -10.90 -25.29 -5.23
CA VAL A 571 -10.69 -26.75 -5.37
C VAL A 571 -11.84 -27.53 -4.73
N LEU A 572 -12.26 -27.16 -3.51
CA LEU A 572 -13.39 -27.82 -2.84
C LEU A 572 -14.71 -27.68 -3.63
N GLU A 573 -14.99 -26.51 -4.16
CA GLU A 573 -16.14 -26.26 -5.05
C GLU A 573 -16.07 -27.14 -6.29
N CYS A 574 -14.91 -27.19 -6.95
CA CYS A 574 -14.68 -28.02 -8.13
C CYS A 574 -14.92 -29.52 -7.87
N LEU A 575 -14.42 -30.05 -6.74
CA LEU A 575 -14.64 -31.44 -6.35
C LEU A 575 -16.11 -31.73 -6.04
N ALA A 576 -16.78 -30.81 -5.34
CA ALA A 576 -18.20 -30.93 -5.00
C ALA A 576 -19.09 -30.95 -6.25
N ASP A 577 -18.86 -30.04 -7.19
CA ASP A 577 -19.59 -29.95 -8.47
C ASP A 577 -19.41 -31.23 -9.31
N ALA A 578 -18.22 -31.82 -9.29
CA ALA A 578 -17.90 -33.07 -9.96
C ALA A 578 -18.35 -34.34 -9.18
N ARG A 579 -18.91 -34.17 -7.97
CA ARG A 579 -19.29 -35.26 -7.05
C ARG A 579 -18.15 -36.22 -6.76
N ILE A 580 -16.94 -35.70 -6.62
CA ILE A 580 -15.75 -36.46 -6.27
C ILE A 580 -15.57 -36.42 -4.74
N THR A 581 -15.50 -37.61 -4.14
CA THR A 581 -15.24 -37.76 -2.71
C THR A 581 -13.78 -38.17 -2.55
N ALA A 582 -12.92 -37.23 -2.14
CA ALA A 582 -11.55 -37.54 -1.71
C ALA A 582 -11.57 -38.11 -0.28
N SER A 583 -10.66 -38.99 0.04
CA SER A 583 -10.53 -39.56 1.39
C SER A 583 -10.22 -38.49 2.41
N ARG A 584 -9.40 -37.52 2.04
CA ARG A 584 -9.10 -36.34 2.87
C ARG A 584 -8.63 -35.16 2.02
N VAL A 585 -9.15 -33.96 2.28
CA VAL A 585 -8.68 -32.71 1.70
C VAL A 585 -8.17 -31.81 2.83
N VAL A 586 -6.91 -31.36 2.72
CA VAL A 586 -6.30 -30.39 3.65
C VAL A 586 -5.94 -29.14 2.86
N ARG A 587 -6.16 -27.97 3.46
CA ARG A 587 -5.84 -26.68 2.85
C ARG A 587 -4.81 -25.95 3.72
N LEU A 588 -3.65 -25.62 3.16
CA LEU A 588 -2.65 -24.76 3.78
C LEU A 588 -2.77 -23.34 3.18
N GLY A 589 -2.95 -22.38 4.04
CA GLY A 589 -3.13 -20.96 3.71
C GLY A 589 -3.28 -20.13 4.97
N ILE A 590 -3.63 -18.86 4.82
CA ILE A 590 -3.80 -17.98 5.97
C ILE A 590 -5.19 -18.20 6.59
N PRO A 591 -5.26 -18.50 7.90
CA PRO A 591 -6.54 -18.61 8.61
C PRO A 591 -7.24 -17.25 8.72
N ASP A 592 -8.41 -17.21 9.36
CA ASP A 592 -9.22 -15.99 9.58
C ASP A 592 -8.53 -15.06 10.59
N THR A 593 -7.42 -14.46 10.17
CA THR A 593 -6.62 -13.52 10.98
C THR A 593 -5.83 -12.55 10.14
N PHE A 594 -5.54 -11.38 10.70
CA PHE A 594 -4.58 -10.45 10.11
C PHE A 594 -3.13 -10.87 10.41
N VAL A 595 -2.34 -11.10 9.36
CA VAL A 595 -0.93 -11.47 9.48
C VAL A 595 -0.11 -10.28 9.98
N GLN A 596 0.69 -10.50 11.02
CA GLN A 596 1.54 -9.49 11.64
C GLN A 596 2.73 -9.11 10.71
N HIS A 597 3.48 -8.07 11.09
CA HIS A 597 4.74 -7.73 10.44
C HIS A 597 5.87 -8.67 10.88
N GLY A 598 6.83 -8.88 9.98
CA GLY A 598 7.99 -9.77 10.20
C GLY A 598 8.63 -10.17 8.88
N SER A 599 9.70 -10.95 8.90
CA SER A 599 10.28 -11.48 7.65
C SER A 599 9.31 -12.47 6.99
N GLN A 600 9.26 -12.49 5.66
CA GLN A 600 8.43 -13.45 4.90
C GLN A 600 8.66 -14.89 5.35
N ARG A 601 9.93 -15.29 5.57
CA ARG A 601 10.29 -16.63 6.03
C ARG A 601 9.67 -16.97 7.38
N ALA A 602 9.78 -16.08 8.37
CA ALA A 602 9.21 -16.31 9.70
C ALA A 602 7.68 -16.40 9.66
N LEU A 603 7.05 -15.56 8.83
CA LEU A 603 5.60 -15.54 8.68
C LEU A 603 5.09 -16.80 7.94
N ARG A 604 5.73 -17.24 6.86
CA ARG A 604 5.37 -18.49 6.17
C ARG A 604 5.49 -19.70 7.10
N SER A 605 6.54 -19.76 7.92
CA SER A 605 6.71 -20.81 8.91
C SER A 605 5.63 -20.77 9.99
N LYS A 606 5.32 -19.58 10.51
CA LYS A 606 4.28 -19.39 11.53
C LYS A 606 2.91 -19.84 11.04
N TYR A 607 2.54 -19.49 9.80
CA TYR A 607 1.22 -19.81 9.24
C TYR A 607 1.17 -21.15 8.51
N GLY A 608 2.24 -21.92 8.56
CA GLY A 608 2.25 -23.29 8.06
C GLY A 608 2.12 -23.44 6.55
N ILE A 609 2.75 -22.53 5.80
CA ILE A 609 2.77 -22.53 4.32
C ILE A 609 4.21 -22.66 3.76
N ASP A 610 5.13 -23.16 4.57
CA ASP A 610 6.50 -23.46 4.20
C ASP A 610 6.70 -24.97 3.92
N THR A 611 7.87 -25.33 3.39
CA THR A 611 8.22 -26.72 3.07
C THR A 611 8.04 -27.69 4.26
N PRO A 612 8.52 -27.38 5.50
CA PRO A 612 8.30 -28.26 6.65
C PRO A 612 6.82 -28.49 7.00
N ALA A 613 5.98 -27.46 6.81
CA ALA A 613 4.55 -27.58 7.10
C ALA A 613 3.84 -28.46 6.05
N ILE A 614 4.21 -28.35 4.78
CA ILE A 614 3.69 -29.22 3.71
C ILE A 614 4.05 -30.67 4.01
N VAL A 615 5.31 -30.96 4.36
CA VAL A 615 5.75 -32.31 4.71
C VAL A 615 4.97 -32.88 5.90
N ARG A 616 4.80 -32.10 6.97
CA ARG A 616 3.99 -32.52 8.13
C ARG A 616 2.54 -32.82 7.74
N ALA A 617 1.91 -31.93 7.00
CA ALA A 617 0.52 -32.09 6.57
C ALA A 617 0.32 -33.37 5.75
N VAL A 618 1.20 -33.65 4.79
CA VAL A 618 1.16 -34.86 3.98
C VAL A 618 1.36 -36.10 4.83
N ARG A 619 2.37 -36.13 5.70
CA ARG A 619 2.63 -37.26 6.59
C ARG A 619 1.41 -37.57 7.47
N ASP A 620 0.80 -36.56 8.07
CA ASP A 620 -0.37 -36.72 8.94
C ASP A 620 -1.61 -37.18 8.15
N MET A 621 -1.70 -36.80 6.86
CA MET A 621 -2.76 -37.32 5.97
C MET A 621 -2.57 -38.81 5.66
N VAL A 622 -1.35 -39.25 5.31
CA VAL A 622 -1.03 -40.60 4.84
C VAL A 622 -0.99 -41.59 6.02
N HIS A 623 -0.46 -41.18 7.18
CA HIS A 623 -0.28 -42.08 8.32
C HIS A 623 -1.39 -42.00 9.37
N GLY A 624 -2.42 -41.20 9.15
CA GLY A 624 -3.60 -41.16 10.01
C GLY A 624 -3.36 -40.56 11.42
N GLN A 625 -2.27 -39.85 11.66
CA GLN A 625 -1.91 -39.25 12.94
C GLN A 625 -2.40 -37.80 13.02
N HIS A 626 -3.47 -37.54 13.75
CA HIS A 626 -4.08 -36.28 14.14
C HIS A 626 -5.36 -35.83 13.41
N SER A 627 -6.25 -35.15 14.17
CA SER A 627 -7.52 -34.61 13.69
C SER A 627 -7.31 -33.28 12.91
N ILE A 628 -8.25 -32.95 12.03
CA ILE A 628 -8.27 -31.70 11.23
C ILE A 628 -8.20 -30.43 12.11
N ALA A 629 -8.61 -30.53 13.38
CA ALA A 629 -8.59 -29.44 14.36
C ALA A 629 -7.17 -28.93 14.68
N ASP A 630 -6.13 -29.75 14.50
CA ASP A 630 -4.74 -29.37 14.85
C ASP A 630 -4.07 -28.42 13.85
N TYR A 631 -4.61 -28.25 12.65
CA TYR A 631 -4.05 -27.35 11.61
C TYR A 631 -4.62 -25.94 11.64
N GLY A 632 -5.77 -25.72 12.28
CA GLY A 632 -6.44 -24.44 12.35
C GLY A 632 -6.32 -23.68 13.67
N LEU A 633 -5.82 -24.30 14.75
CA LEU A 633 -5.97 -23.82 16.14
C LEU A 633 -4.68 -23.64 16.93
N ARG A 634 -3.49 -23.61 16.32
CA ARG A 634 -2.30 -23.11 17.02
C ARG A 634 -2.12 -21.60 16.77
N ILE A 635 -3.19 -20.84 16.99
CA ILE A 635 -3.17 -19.39 17.08
C ILE A 635 -3.84 -19.07 18.42
N ALA A 636 -3.15 -19.26 19.49
CA ALA A 636 -3.38 -18.59 20.75
C ALA A 636 -2.12 -18.74 21.58
N ASP A 637 -1.68 -17.64 22.03
CA ASP A 637 -0.83 -17.15 23.09
C ASP A 637 0.26 -16.21 22.63
#